data_a800f1fdfd3d4a47810374074f1ed6f2
#
_entry.id   a800f1fdfd3d4a47810374074f1ed6f2
#
_cell.length_a   1.000
_cell.length_b   1.000
_cell.length_c   1.000
_cell.angle_alpha   90.00
_cell.angle_beta   90.00
_cell.angle_gamma   90.00
#
_symmetry.space_group_name_H-M   'P 1'
#
loop_
_entity.id
_entity.type
_entity.pdbx_description
1 polymer ?
#
loop_
_entity_poly.entity_id
_entity_poly.type
_entity_poly.pdbx_seq_one_letter_code
_entity_poly.pdbx_strand_id
1 'polypeptide(L)'
;MNIEGTAECWKAPSLVIGRRTLLGGVAALATAPVFAGVAEPVSSLPTGLDANGHFQAVALPQNDFAFTQLREGVQFRANGVSKNLIFYAPDTVRVNATLGENYWTAAGLVVTGRPQAVPFSISETPTTLAIVSQKLRIEVDKTSGALRFFDGQGRLYTSEQAHAPQTLKKVLISTAPTYEAQNTLTLHPGEAIYGFGFTADDSSNRRGKDLLLVQTNVGIIIPVMMSSRRYGILWDTYSQMRFRDGPDGASLWAESAPGGVDYYFMAGETPDDVVRAYRALTGQAPMYPKQAFGLFMSKERYQTQERLLEVARTFREERFPLDYIVQDWQYWGSDKDGSWSGMTWDPVRYPDPVGMIRQVHGLNMKLMVSIWPSIGNDTALARELDAHGLRFQPLHWISKKARVYDAYSPLGRRIYFKHIKSGLLDKGVDALWMDGTEIEVSSAMWNAADNIRDTKALGANALGDFTRYLNPYSLMTTLGTYQGQRATSDKRVFTLTRSAWAGAQRTAAASWSGDVFASWKTLQQQVSGGVNVTVTGNPYWTHDTGGFFVSAFPGGEKNPAWRELFARWLQYSAFSPIMRIHGTDVEREPYIFKGLDPQVYASLLNSVHLRYRLLPYIYGLSWKVTSDGYTLMRPLMMDFPDDRATDAIDDSFMFGPAFLVHPVTRAMYHVEPPPPQTVPPQFLRTADGQPGLAAQYYEGTGFETAKGQVLDAKIDHTWPDPPLADIPAGLASLNNFSVRWQGFLIAPEDGEYELGLSGDDGFRLIVDGQKRIDDWANGAERYRSTIQRFRQGQQVPITIEFFQGTGNRSLRFAWRRPKERAALKATDPAIDLNMETYLPAGSEWFDFWTNERFQGGQRVSRQAPLDLLPLYVRAGSIVPMGPIVQFATEAPDAPYEIRIYPGADARFTIYEDDNETYAYEKGQRATYELAWNDKAGTLRIGGRRGSFPGMVRRRQLNLALMRAGNATGAAPATATRSVVYNGRPLTISLT
;
A
#
# COMPACT_ATOMS: atom_id res chain seq x y z
N MET A 1 29.80 30.33 29.76
CA MET A 1 30.36 30.68 28.45
C MET A 1 29.18 30.70 27.49
N ASN A 2 28.73 31.89 27.16
CA ASN A 2 27.68 32.11 26.18
C ASN A 2 28.15 31.74 24.79
N ILE A 3 27.37 30.94 24.06
CA ILE A 3 27.44 30.89 22.60
C ILE A 3 26.01 31.07 22.10
N GLU A 4 25.73 32.32 21.73
CA GLU A 4 24.64 32.65 20.83
C GLU A 4 25.00 32.10 19.43
N GLY A 5 24.22 31.22 18.90
CA GLY A 5 24.35 30.65 17.56
C GLY A 5 23.05 30.82 16.78
N THR A 6 23.11 31.69 15.82
CA THR A 6 22.10 32.13 14.88
C THR A 6 21.32 30.95 14.27
N ALA A 7 20.00 31.09 14.26
CA ALA A 7 19.09 30.20 13.57
C ALA A 7 19.20 30.37 12.04
N GLU A 8 19.99 29.56 11.37
CA GLU A 8 19.93 29.43 9.92
C GLU A 8 18.79 28.49 9.51
N CYS A 9 17.82 29.09 8.85
CA CYS A 9 16.70 28.46 8.22
C CYS A 9 17.17 27.59 7.04
N TRP A 10 17.04 26.28 7.14
CA TRP A 10 17.35 25.33 6.04
C TRP A 10 16.37 25.52 4.88
N LYS A 11 16.81 26.22 3.85
CA LYS A 11 16.10 26.34 2.57
C LYS A 11 16.36 25.09 1.74
N ALA A 12 15.30 24.46 1.28
CA ALA A 12 15.37 23.46 0.24
C ALA A 12 15.89 24.10 -1.07
N PRO A 13 16.72 23.39 -1.87
CA PRO A 13 17.16 23.92 -3.15
C PRO A 13 15.97 24.02 -4.11
N SER A 14 15.66 25.24 -4.53
CA SER A 14 14.67 25.52 -5.57
C SER A 14 15.27 25.20 -6.94
N LEU A 15 14.63 24.30 -7.69
CA LEU A 15 14.91 24.08 -9.10
C LEU A 15 14.46 25.31 -9.91
N VAL A 16 15.42 26.04 -10.45
CA VAL A 16 15.17 27.09 -11.43
C VAL A 16 15.00 26.46 -12.80
N ILE A 17 13.77 26.34 -13.28
CA ILE A 17 13.49 25.98 -14.68
C ILE A 17 13.48 27.27 -15.49
N GLY A 18 14.48 27.41 -16.35
CA GLY A 18 14.58 28.51 -17.29
C GLY A 18 13.46 28.52 -18.33
N ARG A 19 12.76 29.63 -18.43
CA ARG A 19 11.79 29.90 -19.49
C ARG A 19 12.53 29.99 -20.86
N ARG A 20 12.13 29.18 -21.81
CA ARG A 20 12.30 29.46 -23.26
C ARG A 20 10.94 29.49 -23.93
N THR A 21 10.66 30.65 -24.46
CA THR A 21 9.53 31.03 -25.30
C THR A 21 9.46 30.17 -26.57
N LEU A 22 8.28 29.70 -26.92
CA LEU A 22 7.96 29.26 -28.28
C LEU A 22 6.66 29.92 -28.73
N LEU A 23 6.79 30.72 -29.77
CA LEU A 23 5.74 31.37 -30.54
C LEU A 23 5.21 30.38 -31.61
N GLY A 24 3.93 30.43 -31.86
CA GLY A 24 3.39 30.12 -33.17
C GLY A 24 2.31 29.06 -33.24
N GLY A 25 1.11 29.46 -33.54
CA GLY A 25 0.03 28.60 -33.98
C GLY A 25 -1.37 29.22 -33.84
N VAL A 26 -1.84 29.84 -34.93
CA VAL A 26 -3.13 30.55 -35.04
C VAL A 26 -4.32 29.62 -34.98
N ALA A 27 -5.36 30.10 -34.29
CA ALA A 27 -6.56 29.41 -34.00
C ALA A 27 -7.85 29.78 -34.62
N ALA A 28 -8.88 29.11 -34.47
CA ALA A 28 -10.23 29.46 -34.89
C ALA A 28 -11.07 29.90 -33.69
N LEU A 29 -11.70 31.06 -33.80
CA LEU A 29 -12.58 31.67 -32.83
C LEU A 29 -13.98 31.04 -32.89
N ALA A 30 -14.44 30.57 -31.77
CA ALA A 30 -15.87 30.42 -31.49
C ALA A 30 -16.24 31.44 -30.40
N THR A 31 -17.12 32.34 -30.72
CA THR A 31 -17.56 33.46 -29.88
C THR A 31 -18.55 32.99 -28.81
N ALA A 32 -18.14 33.08 -27.54
CA ALA A 32 -19.05 33.11 -26.39
C ALA A 32 -19.15 34.54 -25.85
N PRO A 33 -20.24 34.97 -25.26
CA PRO A 33 -20.45 36.36 -24.85
C PRO A 33 -19.49 36.77 -23.71
N VAL A 34 -18.71 37.79 -23.96
CA VAL A 34 -17.82 38.43 -23.01
C VAL A 34 -18.63 39.29 -22.07
N PHE A 35 -18.74 38.90 -20.79
CA PHE A 35 -19.10 39.82 -19.73
C PHE A 35 -17.82 40.45 -19.17
N ALA A 36 -17.59 41.70 -19.53
CA ALA A 36 -16.46 42.50 -19.02
C ALA A 36 -16.76 43.02 -17.62
N GLY A 37 -16.32 42.26 -16.60
CA GLY A 37 -16.04 42.87 -15.30
C GLY A 37 -14.60 43.35 -15.27
N VAL A 38 -14.33 44.58 -14.85
CA VAL A 38 -12.97 45.12 -14.67
C VAL A 38 -12.34 44.34 -13.50
N ALA A 39 -11.39 43.46 -13.79
CA ALA A 39 -10.64 42.74 -12.76
C ALA A 39 -9.66 43.72 -12.10
N GLU A 40 -9.80 43.90 -10.80
CA GLU A 40 -8.77 44.60 -10.01
C GLU A 40 -7.41 43.88 -10.16
N PRO A 41 -6.29 44.63 -10.13
CA PRO A 41 -4.98 44.00 -10.23
C PRO A 41 -4.76 43.05 -9.04
N VAL A 42 -4.43 41.75 -9.35
CA VAL A 42 -4.29 40.67 -8.36
C VAL A 42 -3.37 41.00 -7.19
N SER A 43 -2.45 41.96 -7.33
CA SER A 43 -1.51 42.42 -6.30
C SER A 43 -2.16 43.25 -5.18
N SER A 44 -3.35 43.81 -5.38
CA SER A 44 -4.07 44.62 -4.40
C SER A 44 -5.04 43.84 -3.51
N LEU A 45 -5.31 42.57 -3.83
CA LEU A 45 -6.23 41.74 -3.07
C LEU A 45 -5.58 41.21 -1.77
N PRO A 46 -6.35 41.02 -0.68
CA PRO A 46 -5.84 40.46 0.56
C PRO A 46 -5.46 39.00 0.37
N THR A 47 -4.45 38.53 1.12
CA THR A 47 -4.13 37.07 1.21
C THR A 47 -5.03 36.42 2.24
N GLY A 48 -5.50 35.22 1.95
CA GLY A 48 -6.29 34.41 2.87
C GLY A 48 -5.49 33.49 3.78
N LEU A 49 -4.13 33.57 3.74
CA LEU A 49 -3.26 32.65 4.47
C LEU A 49 -2.21 33.41 5.29
N ASP A 50 -1.86 32.89 6.48
CA ASP A 50 -0.72 33.33 7.28
C ASP A 50 0.61 32.72 6.75
N ALA A 51 1.71 33.08 7.42
CA ALA A 51 3.05 32.58 7.05
C ALA A 51 3.20 31.04 7.16
N ASN A 52 2.35 30.38 7.94
CA ASN A 52 2.33 28.93 8.14
C ASN A 52 1.37 28.20 7.18
N GLY A 53 0.63 28.96 6.35
CA GLY A 53 -0.37 28.42 5.43
C GLY A 53 -1.74 28.16 6.09
N HIS A 54 -1.99 28.71 7.27
CA HIS A 54 -3.30 28.65 7.89
C HIS A 54 -4.20 29.76 7.35
N PHE A 55 -5.50 29.50 7.32
CA PHE A 55 -6.49 30.50 6.90
C PHE A 55 -6.56 31.65 7.87
N GLN A 56 -6.45 32.87 7.33
CA GLN A 56 -6.77 34.10 8.06
C GLN A 56 -8.20 34.49 7.77
N ALA A 57 -9.00 34.69 8.82
CA ALA A 57 -10.34 35.21 8.67
C ALA A 57 -10.28 36.67 8.17
N VAL A 58 -10.85 36.89 6.99
CA VAL A 58 -11.12 38.27 6.52
C VAL A 58 -12.48 38.67 7.02
N ALA A 59 -12.64 39.93 7.45
CA ALA A 59 -13.93 40.42 7.92
C ALA A 59 -14.97 40.37 6.80
N LEU A 60 -16.00 39.52 6.99
CA LEU A 60 -17.14 39.38 6.07
C LEU A 60 -18.33 40.20 6.63
N PRO A 61 -19.16 40.81 5.75
CA PRO A 61 -20.43 41.39 6.16
C PRO A 61 -21.30 40.43 6.94
N GLN A 62 -22.12 40.91 7.86
CA GLN A 62 -23.02 40.10 8.68
C GLN A 62 -24.34 39.79 7.92
N ASN A 63 -24.26 39.26 6.71
CA ASN A 63 -25.40 38.82 5.92
C ASN A 63 -25.47 37.27 5.94
N ASP A 64 -26.62 36.70 5.55
CA ASP A 64 -26.78 35.23 5.47
C ASP A 64 -25.79 34.61 4.52
N PHE A 65 -25.48 35.30 3.40
CA PHE A 65 -24.39 34.95 2.50
C PHE A 65 -23.51 36.18 2.25
N ALA A 66 -22.21 36.05 2.40
CA ALA A 66 -21.22 37.04 2.04
C ALA A 66 -19.95 36.39 1.53
N PHE A 67 -19.24 37.05 0.60
CA PHE A 67 -17.96 36.60 0.11
C PHE A 67 -16.95 37.71 -0.07
N THR A 68 -15.67 37.36 -0.05
CA THR A 68 -14.55 38.25 -0.39
C THR A 68 -13.63 37.54 -1.36
N GLN A 69 -13.26 38.24 -2.42
CA GLN A 69 -12.23 37.76 -3.34
C GLN A 69 -10.85 37.92 -2.70
N LEU A 70 -10.06 36.89 -2.73
CA LEU A 70 -8.68 36.85 -2.26
C LEU A 70 -7.73 36.76 -3.46
N ARG A 71 -6.46 37.07 -3.23
CA ARG A 71 -5.43 36.94 -4.27
C ARG A 71 -5.31 35.50 -4.80
N GLU A 72 -5.47 34.53 -3.92
CA GLU A 72 -5.36 33.08 -4.24
C GLU A 72 -6.71 32.38 -4.38
N GLY A 73 -7.84 33.08 -4.19
CA GLY A 73 -9.15 32.40 -4.24
C GLY A 73 -10.29 33.21 -3.69
N VAL A 74 -11.18 32.56 -2.94
CA VAL A 74 -12.41 33.17 -2.39
C VAL A 74 -12.63 32.70 -0.96
N GLN A 75 -12.95 33.63 -0.06
CA GLN A 75 -13.55 33.34 1.24
C GLN A 75 -15.03 33.69 1.22
N PHE A 76 -15.88 32.80 1.74
CA PHE A 76 -17.30 33.10 1.89
C PHE A 76 -17.86 32.55 3.19
N ARG A 77 -19.03 33.05 3.59
CA ARG A 77 -19.82 32.54 4.71
C ARG A 77 -21.23 32.22 4.21
N ALA A 78 -21.71 31.03 4.57
CA ALA A 78 -23.08 30.58 4.32
C ALA A 78 -23.54 29.72 5.50
N ASN A 79 -24.78 29.85 5.94
CA ASN A 79 -25.39 29.04 7.01
C ASN A 79 -24.49 28.95 8.29
N GLY A 80 -23.87 30.06 8.71
CA GLY A 80 -23.02 30.14 9.89
C GLY A 80 -21.61 29.50 9.75
N VAL A 81 -21.29 28.91 8.60
CA VAL A 81 -19.98 28.32 8.30
C VAL A 81 -19.17 29.23 7.40
N SER A 82 -17.92 29.47 7.76
CA SER A 82 -16.96 30.17 6.91
C SER A 82 -16.20 29.15 6.08
N LYS A 83 -16.19 29.34 4.75
CA LYS A 83 -15.42 28.49 3.82
C LYS A 83 -14.37 29.29 3.06
N ASN A 84 -13.23 28.64 2.82
CA ASN A 84 -12.13 29.18 2.03
C ASN A 84 -11.88 28.26 0.84
N LEU A 85 -11.80 28.83 -0.36
CA LEU A 85 -11.44 28.17 -1.59
C LEU A 85 -10.13 28.77 -2.08
N ILE A 86 -9.01 28.08 -1.94
CA ILE A 86 -7.66 28.59 -2.26
C ILE A 86 -7.05 27.73 -3.37
N PHE A 87 -6.69 28.33 -4.48
CA PHE A 87 -6.07 27.64 -5.62
C PHE A 87 -4.58 27.37 -5.38
N TYR A 88 -4.19 26.13 -5.68
CA TYR A 88 -2.80 25.69 -5.75
C TYR A 88 -2.35 25.52 -7.22
N ALA A 89 -3.31 25.28 -8.12
CA ALA A 89 -3.15 25.24 -9.58
C ALA A 89 -4.52 25.49 -10.23
N PRO A 90 -4.60 25.71 -11.55
CA PRO A 90 -5.89 25.90 -12.24
C PRO A 90 -6.89 24.75 -12.08
N ASP A 91 -6.41 23.53 -11.73
CA ASP A 91 -7.16 22.31 -11.54
C ASP A 91 -7.16 21.82 -10.07
N THR A 92 -6.55 22.58 -9.16
CA THR A 92 -6.33 22.15 -7.77
C THR A 92 -6.74 23.23 -6.80
N VAL A 93 -7.70 22.95 -5.92
CA VAL A 93 -8.21 23.88 -4.91
C VAL A 93 -8.22 23.25 -3.53
N ARG A 94 -7.76 23.99 -2.51
CA ARG A 94 -7.98 23.66 -1.10
C ARG A 94 -9.31 24.21 -0.65
N VAL A 95 -10.10 23.38 0.01
CA VAL A 95 -11.38 23.72 0.63
C VAL A 95 -11.23 23.57 2.13
N ASN A 96 -11.51 24.63 2.85
CA ASN A 96 -11.54 24.62 4.31
C ASN A 96 -12.86 25.16 4.80
N ALA A 97 -13.44 24.54 5.85
CA ALA A 97 -14.69 25.01 6.47
C ALA A 97 -14.58 25.03 7.99
N THR A 98 -14.90 26.17 8.61
CA THR A 98 -14.84 26.39 10.07
C THR A 98 -16.07 27.11 10.59
N LEU A 99 -16.29 27.12 11.94
CA LEU A 99 -17.28 27.99 12.61
C LEU A 99 -16.67 29.34 12.98
N GLY A 100 -15.74 29.84 12.18
CA GLY A 100 -15.10 31.14 12.36
C GLY A 100 -13.79 31.13 13.16
N GLU A 101 -13.44 30.04 13.81
CA GLU A 101 -12.17 29.88 14.55
C GLU A 101 -11.32 28.79 13.91
N ASN A 102 -10.02 29.03 13.82
CA ASN A 102 -9.02 28.04 13.38
C ASN A 102 -8.10 27.72 14.58
N TYR A 103 -8.17 26.47 15.06
CA TYR A 103 -7.37 25.99 16.19
C TYR A 103 -6.04 25.38 15.78
N TRP A 104 -5.69 25.46 14.52
CA TRP A 104 -4.42 24.92 14.01
C TRP A 104 -3.27 25.85 14.41
N THR A 105 -2.33 25.34 15.17
CA THR A 105 -1.19 26.12 15.69
C THR A 105 0.16 25.71 15.11
N ALA A 106 0.23 24.56 14.42
CA ALA A 106 1.44 24.03 13.81
C ALA A 106 1.31 24.01 12.28
N ALA A 107 2.43 24.08 11.57
CA ALA A 107 2.45 23.92 10.12
C ALA A 107 1.92 22.51 9.72
N GLY A 108 1.26 22.43 8.57
CA GLY A 108 0.80 21.15 8.00
C GLY A 108 1.98 20.21 7.72
N LEU A 109 1.76 18.91 7.92
CA LEU A 109 2.81 17.89 7.77
C LEU A 109 2.91 17.34 6.36
N VAL A 110 1.82 17.39 5.60
CA VAL A 110 1.63 16.67 4.32
C VAL A 110 1.95 17.56 3.13
N VAL A 111 1.30 18.72 3.04
CA VAL A 111 1.38 19.61 1.87
C VAL A 111 2.63 20.48 1.94
N THR A 112 3.46 20.40 0.90
CA THR A 112 4.68 21.20 0.72
C THR A 112 4.53 22.24 -0.40
N GLY A 113 3.52 22.06 -1.27
CA GLY A 113 3.15 23.02 -2.29
C GLY A 113 2.65 24.32 -1.69
N ARG A 114 2.70 25.39 -2.47
CA ARG A 114 2.22 26.72 -2.05
C ARG A 114 1.06 27.15 -2.93
N PRO A 115 0.10 27.91 -2.39
CA PRO A 115 -0.95 28.53 -3.16
C PRO A 115 -0.37 29.38 -4.31
N GLN A 116 -1.11 29.42 -5.41
CA GLN A 116 -0.75 30.18 -6.59
C GLN A 116 -1.82 31.24 -6.88
N ALA A 117 -1.40 32.40 -7.34
CA ALA A 117 -2.31 33.41 -7.89
C ALA A 117 -2.78 32.96 -9.28
N VAL A 118 -3.74 32.03 -9.28
CA VAL A 118 -4.38 31.50 -10.50
C VAL A 118 -5.38 32.53 -11.00
N PRO A 119 -5.40 32.90 -12.28
CA PRO A 119 -6.46 33.72 -12.85
C PRO A 119 -7.82 32.99 -12.76
N PHE A 120 -8.82 33.62 -12.18
CA PHE A 120 -10.18 33.15 -12.10
C PHE A 120 -11.18 34.30 -12.22
N SER A 121 -12.39 33.98 -12.65
CA SER A 121 -13.53 34.93 -12.69
C SER A 121 -14.57 34.52 -11.67
N ILE A 122 -15.32 35.49 -11.19
CA ILE A 122 -16.45 35.29 -10.30
C ILE A 122 -17.71 35.80 -10.99
N SER A 123 -18.78 35.05 -10.90
CA SER A 123 -20.12 35.48 -11.31
C SER A 123 -21.14 34.96 -10.31
N GLU A 124 -22.22 35.72 -10.10
CA GLU A 124 -23.25 35.31 -9.16
C GLU A 124 -24.66 35.45 -9.73
N THR A 125 -25.51 34.59 -9.21
CA THR A 125 -26.98 34.61 -9.39
C THR A 125 -27.63 34.83 -8.00
N PRO A 126 -28.95 34.92 -7.91
CA PRO A 126 -29.60 34.96 -6.59
C PRO A 126 -29.28 33.77 -5.70
N THR A 127 -29.02 32.57 -6.26
CA THR A 127 -28.85 31.33 -5.49
C THR A 127 -27.43 30.77 -5.55
N THR A 128 -26.57 31.24 -6.47
CA THR A 128 -25.29 30.60 -6.74
C THR A 128 -24.18 31.63 -6.91
N LEU A 129 -22.99 31.34 -6.35
CA LEU A 129 -21.73 32.02 -6.67
C LEU A 129 -20.87 31.03 -7.49
N ALA A 130 -20.47 31.41 -8.70
CA ALA A 130 -19.61 30.61 -9.55
C ALA A 130 -18.21 31.21 -9.61
N ILE A 131 -17.18 30.35 -9.40
CA ILE A 131 -15.76 30.67 -9.44
C ILE A 131 -15.16 29.81 -10.54
N VAL A 132 -14.58 30.41 -11.56
CA VAL A 132 -14.13 29.72 -12.78
C VAL A 132 -12.67 30.03 -13.05
N SER A 133 -11.82 29.01 -12.93
CA SER A 133 -10.44 29.03 -13.42
C SER A 133 -10.37 28.49 -14.86
N GLN A 134 -9.16 28.37 -15.43
CA GLN A 134 -8.96 27.79 -16.74
C GLN A 134 -9.45 26.34 -16.86
N LYS A 135 -9.41 25.55 -15.78
CA LYS A 135 -9.65 24.10 -15.81
C LYS A 135 -10.79 23.64 -14.89
N LEU A 136 -11.18 24.47 -13.93
CA LEU A 136 -12.12 24.08 -12.89
C LEU A 136 -13.17 25.18 -12.71
N ARG A 137 -14.44 24.80 -12.71
CA ARG A 137 -15.56 25.61 -12.29
C ARG A 137 -16.09 25.10 -10.96
N ILE A 138 -16.21 25.99 -9.98
CA ILE A 138 -16.77 25.70 -8.66
C ILE A 138 -18.03 26.53 -8.49
N GLU A 139 -19.13 25.88 -8.15
CA GLU A 139 -20.37 26.57 -7.78
C GLU A 139 -20.62 26.41 -6.29
N VAL A 140 -20.96 27.52 -5.66
CA VAL A 140 -21.35 27.59 -4.25
C VAL A 140 -22.84 27.83 -4.18
N ASP A 141 -23.58 26.98 -3.51
CA ASP A 141 -24.98 27.24 -3.14
C ASP A 141 -24.99 28.29 -2.02
N LYS A 142 -25.63 29.42 -2.26
CA LYS A 142 -25.63 30.57 -1.30
C LYS A 142 -26.39 30.30 0.00
N THR A 143 -27.32 29.33 0.00
CA THR A 143 -28.12 28.97 1.16
C THR A 143 -27.38 27.99 2.07
N SER A 144 -26.87 26.91 1.53
CA SER A 144 -26.23 25.83 2.29
C SER A 144 -24.70 25.95 2.39
N GLY A 145 -24.08 26.70 1.47
CA GLY A 145 -22.63 26.72 1.29
C GLY A 145 -22.07 25.47 0.61
N ALA A 146 -22.91 24.57 0.09
CA ALA A 146 -22.46 23.36 -0.58
C ALA A 146 -21.76 23.67 -1.91
N LEU A 147 -20.71 22.88 -2.21
CA LEU A 147 -19.87 23.06 -3.39
C LEU A 147 -20.22 22.03 -4.47
N ARG A 148 -20.17 22.47 -5.72
CA ARG A 148 -20.27 21.63 -6.91
C ARG A 148 -19.04 21.87 -7.77
N PHE A 149 -18.36 20.79 -8.20
CA PHE A 149 -17.12 20.87 -8.98
C PHE A 149 -17.36 20.39 -10.41
N PHE A 150 -16.99 21.21 -11.39
CA PHE A 150 -17.18 20.93 -12.79
C PHE A 150 -15.86 21.07 -13.56
N ASP A 151 -15.73 20.33 -14.67
CA ASP A 151 -14.66 20.58 -15.63
C ASP A 151 -14.91 21.86 -16.47
N GLY A 152 -13.95 22.16 -17.34
CA GLY A 152 -14.04 23.32 -18.24
C GLY A 152 -15.15 23.20 -19.30
N GLN A 153 -15.73 22.02 -19.50
CA GLN A 153 -16.87 21.79 -20.42
C GLN A 153 -18.21 21.74 -19.68
N GLY A 154 -18.24 21.94 -18.36
CA GLY A 154 -19.45 21.94 -17.54
C GLY A 154 -19.92 20.54 -17.12
N ARG A 155 -19.10 19.50 -17.28
CA ARG A 155 -19.39 18.17 -16.75
C ARG A 155 -19.12 18.15 -15.25
N LEU A 156 -20.11 17.73 -14.45
CA LEU A 156 -19.97 17.61 -13.00
C LEU A 156 -18.98 16.49 -12.64
N TYR A 157 -17.95 16.79 -11.87
CA TYR A 157 -17.11 15.80 -11.20
C TYR A 157 -17.83 15.18 -10.00
N THR A 158 -18.11 16.00 -8.99
CA THR A 158 -18.82 15.65 -7.75
C THR A 158 -19.41 16.89 -7.11
N SER A 159 -20.19 16.70 -6.06
CA SER A 159 -20.69 17.78 -5.22
C SER A 159 -20.61 17.43 -3.74
N GLU A 160 -20.53 18.44 -2.88
CA GLU A 160 -20.89 18.27 -1.49
C GLU A 160 -22.40 18.03 -1.38
N GLN A 161 -22.84 17.37 -0.29
CA GLN A 161 -24.25 17.14 -0.05
C GLN A 161 -24.99 18.48 0.13
N ALA A 162 -26.16 18.62 -0.55
CA ALA A 162 -26.82 19.90 -0.65
C ALA A 162 -27.31 20.47 0.70
N HIS A 163 -27.78 19.64 1.63
CA HIS A 163 -28.39 20.08 2.88
C HIS A 163 -27.46 20.06 4.08
N ALA A 164 -26.48 19.17 4.11
CA ALA A 164 -25.52 19.02 5.20
C ALA A 164 -24.11 18.73 4.64
N PRO A 165 -23.49 19.69 3.93
CA PRO A 165 -22.20 19.48 3.27
C PRO A 165 -21.09 19.19 4.27
N GLN A 166 -21.18 19.71 5.49
CA GLN A 166 -20.25 19.47 6.59
C GLN A 166 -20.96 19.49 7.94
N THR A 167 -20.39 18.76 8.90
CA THR A 167 -20.73 18.84 10.33
C THR A 167 -19.48 19.26 11.08
N LEU A 168 -19.61 20.26 11.94
CA LEU A 168 -18.52 20.80 12.78
C LEU A 168 -19.03 20.93 14.21
N LYS A 169 -18.39 20.20 15.12
CA LYS A 169 -18.68 20.25 16.56
C LYS A 169 -17.42 20.66 17.31
N LYS A 170 -17.47 21.78 18.05
CA LYS A 170 -16.37 22.21 18.92
C LYS A 170 -16.18 21.20 20.04
N VAL A 171 -14.97 20.69 20.20
CA VAL A 171 -14.59 19.75 21.25
C VAL A 171 -13.24 20.14 21.85
N LEU A 172 -12.93 19.57 23.01
CA LEU A 172 -11.63 19.72 23.67
C LEU A 172 -10.91 18.36 23.61
N ILE A 173 -9.68 18.35 23.13
CA ILE A 173 -8.78 17.22 23.28
C ILE A 173 -7.73 17.60 24.33
N SER A 174 -7.73 16.90 25.46
CA SER A 174 -7.03 17.34 26.68
C SER A 174 -7.49 18.75 27.06
N THR A 175 -6.71 19.78 26.85
CA THR A 175 -7.09 21.20 27.12
C THR A 175 -7.16 22.06 25.86
N ALA A 176 -6.87 21.47 24.70
CA ALA A 176 -6.75 22.22 23.45
C ALA A 176 -8.05 22.11 22.61
N PRO A 177 -8.62 23.26 22.18
CA PRO A 177 -9.83 23.29 21.37
C PRO A 177 -9.55 22.69 19.96
N THR A 178 -10.56 22.03 19.41
CA THR A 178 -10.54 21.45 18.06
C THR A 178 -11.98 21.27 17.58
N TYR A 179 -12.15 20.75 16.37
CA TYR A 179 -13.44 20.27 15.89
C TYR A 179 -13.42 18.74 15.77
N GLU A 180 -14.51 18.09 16.16
CA GLU A 180 -14.97 16.88 15.52
C GLU A 180 -15.63 17.31 14.22
N ALA A 181 -15.17 16.77 13.07
CA ALA A 181 -15.53 17.29 11.77
C ALA A 181 -15.93 16.16 10.80
N GLN A 182 -16.93 16.42 9.96
CA GLN A 182 -17.33 15.53 8.88
C GLN A 182 -17.59 16.35 7.62
N ASN A 183 -17.13 15.84 6.49
CA ASN A 183 -17.47 16.30 5.15
C ASN A 183 -18.26 15.22 4.42
N THR A 184 -19.35 15.57 3.73
CA THR A 184 -20.20 14.62 3.01
C THR A 184 -20.33 15.02 1.55
N LEU A 185 -20.07 14.06 0.67
CA LEU A 185 -20.11 14.19 -0.77
C LEU A 185 -21.30 13.42 -1.35
N THR A 186 -21.83 13.90 -2.46
CA THR A 186 -22.79 13.17 -3.31
C THR A 186 -22.02 12.62 -4.50
N LEU A 187 -21.80 11.31 -4.50
CA LEU A 187 -21.11 10.63 -5.58
C LEU A 187 -22.08 10.26 -6.71
N HIS A 188 -21.59 10.22 -7.95
CA HIS A 188 -22.40 9.82 -9.09
C HIS A 188 -22.74 8.32 -9.00
N PRO A 189 -23.96 7.87 -9.33
CA PRO A 189 -24.37 6.46 -9.19
C PRO A 189 -23.49 5.43 -9.88
N GLY A 190 -22.95 5.76 -11.05
CA GLY A 190 -22.06 4.86 -11.80
C GLY A 190 -20.57 5.12 -11.57
N GLU A 191 -20.17 5.77 -10.48
CA GLU A 191 -18.80 6.14 -10.17
C GLU A 191 -18.12 5.07 -9.32
N ALA A 192 -16.88 4.70 -9.66
CA ALA A 192 -16.02 3.87 -8.83
C ALA A 192 -15.02 4.76 -8.08
N ILE A 193 -14.70 4.38 -6.85
CA ILE A 193 -13.77 5.07 -5.95
C ILE A 193 -12.64 4.12 -5.56
N TYR A 194 -11.41 4.60 -5.63
CA TYR A 194 -10.19 3.89 -5.28
C TYR A 194 -9.39 4.69 -4.25
N GLY A 195 -8.45 4.04 -3.59
CA GLY A 195 -7.54 4.70 -2.65
C GLY A 195 -7.72 4.27 -1.20
N PHE A 196 -7.46 5.20 -0.28
CA PHE A 196 -7.38 5.02 1.17
C PHE A 196 -6.29 4.03 1.62
N GLY A 197 -5.48 3.48 0.70
CA GLY A 197 -4.39 2.58 1.01
C GLY A 197 -4.78 1.09 1.09
N PHE A 198 -4.01 0.31 1.84
CA PHE A 198 -4.23 -1.13 2.05
C PHE A 198 -5.09 -1.38 3.28
N THR A 199 -6.23 -2.03 3.10
CA THR A 199 -7.20 -2.33 4.17
C THR A 199 -7.56 -3.82 4.25
N ALA A 200 -6.76 -4.71 3.65
CA ALA A 200 -7.03 -6.16 3.55
C ALA A 200 -8.45 -6.47 3.01
N ASP A 201 -8.96 -5.67 2.09
CA ASP A 201 -10.25 -5.84 1.44
C ASP A 201 -10.10 -6.62 0.11
N ASP A 202 -11.08 -7.42 -0.24
CA ASP A 202 -11.10 -8.23 -1.46
C ASP A 202 -11.38 -7.37 -2.72
N SER A 203 -11.93 -6.17 -2.56
CA SER A 203 -12.28 -5.26 -3.65
C SER A 203 -11.40 -4.01 -3.69
N SER A 204 -11.00 -3.61 -4.87
CA SER A 204 -10.30 -2.34 -5.12
C SER A 204 -11.26 -1.14 -5.15
N ASN A 205 -12.52 -1.35 -5.55
CA ASN A 205 -13.56 -0.32 -5.55
C ASN A 205 -14.13 -0.08 -4.15
N ARG A 206 -14.04 1.15 -3.66
CA ARG A 206 -14.46 1.57 -2.31
C ARG A 206 -15.92 2.01 -2.19
N ARG A 207 -16.73 1.84 -3.24
CA ARG A 207 -18.17 2.15 -3.19
C ARG A 207 -18.89 1.23 -2.21
N GLY A 208 -19.77 1.82 -1.41
CA GLY A 208 -20.54 1.09 -0.39
C GLY A 208 -19.72 0.64 0.83
N LYS A 209 -18.46 1.04 0.96
CA LYS A 209 -17.58 0.62 2.06
C LYS A 209 -17.68 1.55 3.26
N ASP A 210 -17.38 0.97 4.43
CA ASP A 210 -17.20 1.64 5.71
C ASP A 210 -15.79 1.32 6.22
N LEU A 211 -14.88 2.30 6.18
CA LEU A 211 -13.46 2.12 6.44
C LEU A 211 -13.03 2.96 7.65
N LEU A 212 -12.53 2.29 8.69
CA LEU A 212 -11.83 2.95 9.78
C LEU A 212 -10.40 3.27 9.33
N LEU A 213 -10.05 4.55 9.30
CA LEU A 213 -8.80 5.04 8.76
C LEU A 213 -7.78 5.26 9.89
N VAL A 214 -7.12 4.18 10.29
CA VAL A 214 -6.07 4.14 11.32
C VAL A 214 -4.99 3.15 10.88
N GLN A 215 -3.72 3.52 11.15
CA GLN A 215 -2.59 2.63 10.87
C GLN A 215 -2.63 1.40 11.77
N THR A 216 -2.38 0.23 11.18
CA THR A 216 -2.21 -1.03 11.92
C THR A 216 -1.06 -1.84 11.29
N ASN A 217 -0.67 -2.96 11.87
CA ASN A 217 0.36 -3.83 11.27
C ASN A 217 -0.03 -4.21 9.82
N VAL A 218 -1.26 -4.68 9.61
CA VAL A 218 -1.77 -5.10 8.30
C VAL A 218 -2.69 -4.06 7.64
N GLY A 219 -2.51 -2.80 7.98
CA GLY A 219 -3.32 -1.70 7.45
C GLY A 219 -2.49 -0.44 7.20
N ILE A 220 -2.36 -0.03 5.94
CA ILE A 220 -1.69 1.21 5.56
C ILE A 220 -2.74 2.19 5.11
N ILE A 221 -2.94 3.26 5.86
CA ILE A 221 -3.99 4.22 5.59
C ILE A 221 -3.42 5.52 5.05
N ILE A 222 -3.97 5.96 3.92
CA ILE A 222 -3.59 7.21 3.25
C ILE A 222 -4.87 7.94 2.89
N PRO A 223 -5.16 9.13 3.45
CA PRO A 223 -6.44 9.83 3.31
C PRO A 223 -6.59 10.49 1.94
N VAL A 224 -6.43 9.70 0.90
CA VAL A 224 -6.54 10.10 -0.51
C VAL A 224 -7.48 9.16 -1.23
N MET A 225 -8.48 9.70 -1.89
CA MET A 225 -9.32 8.94 -2.83
C MET A 225 -9.11 9.43 -4.25
N MET A 226 -9.30 8.52 -5.20
CA MET A 226 -9.37 8.80 -6.64
C MET A 226 -10.66 8.23 -7.22
N SER A 227 -11.33 9.04 -8.03
CA SER A 227 -12.56 8.69 -8.71
C SER A 227 -12.30 8.28 -10.16
N SER A 228 -13.08 7.31 -10.66
CA SER A 228 -13.17 6.98 -12.09
C SER A 228 -13.68 8.16 -12.96
N ARG A 229 -14.19 9.23 -12.33
CA ARG A 229 -14.56 10.48 -12.99
C ARG A 229 -13.41 11.48 -13.13
N ARG A 230 -12.17 11.07 -12.88
CA ARG A 230 -10.92 11.84 -13.12
C ARG A 230 -10.76 13.01 -12.15
N TYR A 231 -11.13 12.81 -10.90
CA TYR A 231 -10.78 13.71 -9.80
C TYR A 231 -10.26 12.93 -8.60
N GLY A 232 -9.57 13.63 -7.71
CA GLY A 232 -9.12 13.07 -6.43
C GLY A 232 -9.35 14.05 -5.29
N ILE A 233 -9.39 13.52 -4.08
CA ILE A 233 -9.47 14.30 -2.84
C ILE A 233 -8.41 13.82 -1.88
N LEU A 234 -7.64 14.75 -1.31
CA LEU A 234 -6.75 14.56 -0.18
C LEU A 234 -7.35 15.27 1.02
N TRP A 235 -7.64 14.56 2.11
CA TRP A 235 -8.02 15.16 3.39
C TRP A 235 -6.78 15.42 4.24
N ASP A 236 -6.58 16.69 4.68
CA ASP A 236 -5.41 17.13 5.46
C ASP A 236 -5.75 17.18 6.95
N THR A 237 -6.02 16.03 7.53
CA THR A 237 -6.25 15.83 8.96
C THR A 237 -5.53 14.57 9.42
N TYR A 238 -5.14 14.49 10.72
CA TYR A 238 -4.14 13.50 11.19
C TYR A 238 -4.65 12.60 12.31
N SER A 239 -5.83 12.88 12.83
CA SER A 239 -6.51 12.09 13.88
C SER A 239 -7.04 10.76 13.35
N GLN A 240 -7.71 10.01 14.19
CA GLN A 240 -8.59 8.94 13.76
C GLN A 240 -9.64 9.46 12.77
N MET A 241 -9.86 8.73 11.67
CA MET A 241 -10.85 9.08 10.65
C MET A 241 -11.69 7.86 10.28
N ARG A 242 -12.84 8.12 9.64
CA ARG A 242 -13.71 7.09 9.08
C ARG A 242 -14.29 7.57 7.76
N PHE A 243 -14.10 6.79 6.72
CA PHE A 243 -14.79 6.97 5.45
C PHE A 243 -15.99 6.03 5.39
N ARG A 244 -17.14 6.55 4.98
CA ARG A 244 -18.36 5.76 4.81
C ARG A 244 -19.11 6.20 3.56
N ASP A 245 -19.32 5.28 2.62
CA ASP A 245 -20.22 5.47 1.47
C ASP A 245 -21.55 4.75 1.76
N GLY A 246 -22.60 5.54 1.98
CA GLY A 246 -23.91 5.03 2.37
C GLY A 246 -25.06 5.78 1.69
N PRO A 247 -26.32 5.50 2.09
CA PRO A 247 -27.51 6.14 1.48
C PRO A 247 -27.50 7.66 1.59
N ASP A 248 -26.89 8.20 2.63
CA ASP A 248 -26.82 9.65 2.90
C ASP A 248 -25.66 10.34 2.19
N GLY A 249 -24.88 9.62 1.39
CA GLY A 249 -23.70 10.10 0.69
C GLY A 249 -22.40 9.47 1.19
N ALA A 250 -21.30 9.86 0.56
CA ALA A 250 -19.97 9.45 0.97
C ALA A 250 -19.38 10.47 1.95
N SER A 251 -19.18 10.08 3.19
CA SER A 251 -18.68 10.95 4.25
C SER A 251 -17.28 10.58 4.70
N LEU A 252 -16.49 11.59 5.07
CA LEU A 252 -15.27 11.42 5.85
C LEU A 252 -15.45 12.18 7.17
N TRP A 253 -15.41 11.43 8.24
CA TRP A 253 -15.42 11.91 9.61
C TRP A 253 -14.00 11.90 10.18
N ALA A 254 -13.68 12.90 11.02
CA ALA A 254 -12.43 13.01 11.76
C ALA A 254 -12.70 13.37 13.22
N GLU A 255 -12.07 12.68 14.16
CA GLU A 255 -12.22 12.91 15.60
C GLU A 255 -11.66 14.25 16.04
N SER A 256 -10.58 14.71 15.43
CA SER A 256 -9.93 15.98 15.72
C SER A 256 -9.43 16.64 14.44
N ALA A 257 -10.02 17.78 14.11
CA ALA A 257 -9.67 18.58 12.94
C ALA A 257 -9.51 20.06 13.38
N PRO A 258 -8.33 20.48 13.84
CA PRO A 258 -8.12 21.84 14.36
C PRO A 258 -8.41 22.95 13.35
N GLY A 259 -8.20 22.68 12.06
CA GLY A 259 -8.53 23.56 10.95
C GLY A 259 -10.00 23.49 10.49
N GLY A 260 -10.83 22.65 11.13
CA GLY A 260 -12.17 22.31 10.63
C GLY A 260 -12.10 21.25 9.53
N VAL A 261 -13.13 21.19 8.65
CA VAL A 261 -13.04 20.38 7.44
C VAL A 261 -11.94 20.97 6.54
N ASP A 262 -11.01 20.16 6.10
CA ASP A 262 -9.88 20.60 5.28
C ASP A 262 -9.51 19.53 4.27
N TYR A 263 -9.70 19.82 2.98
CA TYR A 263 -9.38 18.90 1.91
C TYR A 263 -8.90 19.64 0.65
N TYR A 264 -8.16 18.92 -0.19
CA TYR A 264 -7.72 19.35 -1.51
C TYR A 264 -8.51 18.61 -2.57
N PHE A 265 -9.21 19.33 -3.43
CA PHE A 265 -9.84 18.81 -4.62
C PHE A 265 -8.89 18.97 -5.82
N MET A 266 -8.64 17.87 -6.52
CA MET A 266 -7.72 17.79 -7.67
C MET A 266 -8.49 17.26 -8.87
N ALA A 267 -8.60 18.04 -9.94
CA ALA A 267 -9.23 17.64 -11.19
C ALA A 267 -8.19 17.20 -12.23
N GLY A 268 -8.58 16.35 -13.19
CA GLY A 268 -7.72 15.95 -14.28
C GLY A 268 -8.49 15.68 -15.58
N GLU A 269 -7.82 15.79 -16.71
CA GLU A 269 -8.31 15.25 -17.99
C GLU A 269 -8.10 13.73 -18.02
N THR A 270 -7.10 13.25 -17.29
CA THR A 270 -6.77 11.85 -17.09
C THR A 270 -6.55 11.56 -15.59
N PRO A 271 -6.65 10.29 -15.14
CA PRO A 271 -6.28 9.93 -13.78
C PRO A 271 -4.81 10.24 -13.42
N ASP A 272 -3.89 10.19 -14.40
CA ASP A 272 -2.49 10.58 -14.19
C ASP A 272 -2.33 12.07 -13.86
N ASP A 273 -3.22 12.94 -14.36
CA ASP A 273 -3.21 14.37 -13.99
C ASP A 273 -3.53 14.57 -12.52
N VAL A 274 -4.45 13.76 -11.97
CA VAL A 274 -4.81 13.78 -10.55
C VAL A 274 -3.61 13.36 -9.68
N VAL A 275 -2.90 12.29 -10.05
CA VAL A 275 -1.67 11.88 -9.34
C VAL A 275 -0.59 12.96 -9.43
N ARG A 276 -0.46 13.61 -10.59
CA ARG A 276 0.48 14.72 -10.79
C ARG A 276 0.14 15.91 -9.90
N ALA A 277 -1.14 16.28 -9.80
CA ALA A 277 -1.63 17.33 -8.92
C ALA A 277 -1.35 17.00 -7.44
N TYR A 278 -1.63 15.77 -7.02
CA TYR A 278 -1.31 15.28 -5.68
C TYR A 278 0.19 15.43 -5.36
N ARG A 279 1.08 15.03 -6.28
CA ARG A 279 2.53 15.13 -6.07
C ARG A 279 3.04 16.56 -6.12
N ALA A 280 2.39 17.44 -6.88
CA ALA A 280 2.68 18.87 -6.83
C ALA A 280 2.35 19.48 -5.46
N LEU A 281 1.29 19.00 -4.81
CA LEU A 281 0.93 19.38 -3.45
C LEU A 281 1.89 18.81 -2.41
N THR A 282 2.22 17.50 -2.50
CA THR A 282 2.82 16.73 -1.39
C THR A 282 4.29 16.39 -1.58
N GLY A 283 4.87 16.71 -2.72
CA GLY A 283 6.25 16.42 -3.11
C GLY A 283 6.40 15.21 -4.04
N GLN A 284 7.42 15.26 -4.90
CA GLN A 284 7.72 14.21 -5.87
C GLN A 284 8.37 13.00 -5.21
N ALA A 285 8.17 11.82 -5.81
CA ALA A 285 8.91 10.62 -5.47
C ALA A 285 10.31 10.66 -6.11
N PRO A 286 11.41 10.53 -5.37
CA PRO A 286 12.75 10.49 -5.95
C PRO A 286 13.00 9.14 -6.66
N MET A 287 14.01 9.12 -7.57
CA MET A 287 14.51 7.87 -8.15
C MET A 287 15.13 6.99 -7.08
N TYR A 288 14.81 5.70 -7.11
CA TYR A 288 15.51 4.68 -6.34
C TYR A 288 16.81 4.23 -7.03
N PRO A 289 17.78 3.63 -6.29
CA PRO A 289 18.86 2.92 -6.94
C PRO A 289 18.31 1.80 -7.81
N LYS A 290 18.94 1.53 -8.97
CA LYS A 290 18.42 0.55 -9.94
C LYS A 290 18.27 -0.84 -9.34
N GLN A 291 19.16 -1.21 -8.42
CA GLN A 291 19.15 -2.47 -7.69
C GLN A 291 17.86 -2.68 -6.88
N ALA A 292 17.18 -1.60 -6.45
CA ALA A 292 15.89 -1.69 -5.75
C ALA A 292 14.76 -2.27 -6.61
N PHE A 293 14.95 -2.36 -7.91
CA PHE A 293 14.00 -2.99 -8.84
C PHE A 293 14.33 -4.46 -9.15
N GLY A 294 15.45 -5.01 -8.64
CA GLY A 294 15.76 -6.43 -8.62
C GLY A 294 15.06 -7.17 -7.48
N LEU A 295 15.58 -8.34 -7.10
CA LEU A 295 15.02 -9.17 -6.04
C LEU A 295 15.63 -8.79 -4.68
N PHE A 296 14.77 -8.75 -3.64
CA PHE A 296 15.14 -8.74 -2.23
C PHE A 296 14.89 -10.11 -1.63
N MET A 297 15.92 -10.72 -1.03
CA MET A 297 15.79 -11.91 -0.22
C MET A 297 15.84 -11.53 1.25
N SER A 298 14.76 -11.80 1.92
CA SER A 298 14.57 -11.53 3.35
C SER A 298 13.93 -12.74 4.01
N LYS A 299 14.25 -12.91 5.28
CA LYS A 299 13.68 -13.93 6.15
C LYS A 299 13.72 -13.42 7.58
N GLU A 300 12.79 -13.73 8.41
CA GLU A 300 12.93 -13.61 9.85
C GLU A 300 13.67 -14.88 10.37
N ARG A 301 14.91 -14.85 10.66
CA ARG A 301 16.01 -13.93 10.41
C ARG A 301 17.29 -14.75 10.21
N TYR A 302 18.30 -14.18 9.62
CA TYR A 302 19.62 -14.80 9.61
C TYR A 302 20.27 -14.55 10.97
N GLN A 303 20.42 -15.59 11.80
CA GLN A 303 20.80 -15.47 13.22
C GLN A 303 22.27 -15.10 13.46
N THR A 304 23.14 -15.32 12.47
CA THR A 304 24.58 -15.02 12.55
C THR A 304 25.08 -14.43 11.23
N GLN A 305 26.22 -13.74 11.28
CA GLN A 305 26.87 -13.24 10.07
C GLN A 305 27.28 -14.38 9.12
N GLU A 306 27.67 -15.56 9.65
CA GLU A 306 28.05 -16.73 8.84
C GLU A 306 26.85 -17.24 8.04
N ARG A 307 25.65 -17.33 8.67
CA ARG A 307 24.42 -17.78 7.99
C ARG A 307 24.00 -16.81 6.89
N LEU A 308 24.07 -15.50 7.14
CA LEU A 308 23.79 -14.48 6.15
C LEU A 308 24.72 -14.61 4.95
N LEU A 309 26.03 -14.75 5.20
CA LEU A 309 27.03 -14.89 4.14
C LEU A 309 26.91 -16.21 3.38
N GLU A 310 26.58 -17.31 4.06
CA GLU A 310 26.28 -18.59 3.42
C GLU A 310 25.13 -18.46 2.41
N VAL A 311 24.01 -17.89 2.84
CA VAL A 311 22.85 -17.66 1.96
C VAL A 311 23.24 -16.79 0.76
N ALA A 312 23.94 -15.68 1.01
CA ALA A 312 24.37 -14.78 -0.08
C ALA A 312 25.27 -15.49 -1.10
N ARG A 313 26.24 -16.33 -0.66
CA ARG A 313 27.10 -17.12 -1.55
C ARG A 313 26.29 -18.15 -2.33
N THR A 314 25.36 -18.86 -1.68
CA THR A 314 24.55 -19.89 -2.32
C THR A 314 23.70 -19.31 -3.45
N PHE A 315 23.15 -18.11 -3.31
CA PHE A 315 22.44 -17.44 -4.41
C PHE A 315 23.34 -17.25 -5.65
N ARG A 316 24.61 -16.89 -5.48
CA ARG A 316 25.55 -16.76 -6.61
C ARG A 316 25.99 -18.10 -7.18
N GLU A 317 26.26 -19.09 -6.34
CA GLU A 317 26.65 -20.46 -6.73
C GLU A 317 25.53 -21.12 -7.55
N GLU A 318 24.29 -21.01 -7.09
CA GLU A 318 23.09 -21.51 -7.77
C GLU A 318 22.67 -20.63 -8.96
N ARG A 319 23.36 -19.52 -9.20
CA ARG A 319 23.04 -18.54 -10.27
C ARG A 319 21.60 -18.03 -10.21
N PHE A 320 21.04 -17.91 -9.01
CA PHE A 320 19.73 -17.32 -8.80
C PHE A 320 19.90 -15.81 -8.62
N PRO A 321 19.25 -14.96 -9.45
CA PRO A 321 19.48 -13.52 -9.38
C PRO A 321 19.05 -12.91 -8.04
N LEU A 322 19.87 -11.98 -7.51
CA LEU A 322 19.61 -11.29 -6.26
C LEU A 322 20.36 -9.95 -6.21
N ASP A 323 19.68 -8.86 -5.82
CA ASP A 323 20.29 -7.56 -5.58
C ASP A 323 20.46 -7.22 -4.11
N TYR A 324 19.47 -7.53 -3.28
CA TYR A 324 19.49 -7.23 -1.85
C TYR A 324 19.35 -8.49 -1.00
N ILE A 325 20.27 -8.67 -0.04
CA ILE A 325 20.05 -9.54 1.11
C ILE A 325 19.65 -8.68 2.30
N VAL A 326 18.69 -9.15 3.11
CA VAL A 326 18.13 -8.36 4.21
C VAL A 326 18.47 -9.00 5.54
N GLN A 327 19.05 -8.21 6.46
CA GLN A 327 19.19 -8.58 7.85
C GLN A 327 18.03 -8.03 8.64
N ASP A 328 17.18 -8.90 9.11
CA ASP A 328 16.05 -8.58 9.95
C ASP A 328 16.46 -8.45 11.44
N TRP A 329 15.48 -8.23 12.31
CA TRP A 329 15.62 -7.88 13.73
C TRP A 329 16.54 -8.80 14.55
N GLN A 330 16.81 -8.44 15.80
CA GLN A 330 17.68 -9.13 16.76
C GLN A 330 19.17 -9.22 16.37
N TYR A 331 19.66 -8.57 15.31
CA TYR A 331 21.12 -8.47 15.08
C TYR A 331 21.82 -7.67 16.18
N TRP A 332 21.10 -6.89 16.96
CA TRP A 332 21.58 -6.08 18.09
C TRP A 332 21.67 -6.86 19.41
N GLY A 333 21.02 -8.01 19.55
CA GLY A 333 20.93 -8.79 20.80
C GLY A 333 19.65 -9.61 20.85
N SER A 334 19.18 -9.97 22.02
CA SER A 334 17.91 -10.66 22.19
C SER A 334 16.74 -9.67 22.34
N ASP A 335 15.51 -10.17 22.16
CA ASP A 335 14.27 -9.42 22.44
C ASP A 335 14.06 -9.13 23.94
N LYS A 336 14.75 -9.86 24.83
CA LYS A 336 14.62 -9.77 26.28
C LYS A 336 15.62 -8.84 26.94
N ASP A 337 16.68 -8.43 26.23
CA ASP A 337 17.67 -7.47 26.73
C ASP A 337 17.28 -6.02 26.35
N GLY A 338 17.95 -5.05 26.91
CA GLY A 338 17.69 -3.64 26.65
C GLY A 338 18.40 -3.08 25.42
N SER A 339 18.89 -3.91 24.51
CA SER A 339 19.63 -3.51 23.31
C SER A 339 18.73 -3.25 22.08
N TRP A 340 17.43 -3.48 22.17
CA TRP A 340 16.45 -3.39 21.08
C TRP A 340 16.66 -2.18 20.18
N SER A 341 16.89 -2.42 18.89
CA SER A 341 17.07 -1.40 17.85
C SER A 341 18.05 -0.27 18.23
N GLY A 342 19.08 -0.60 18.97
CA GLY A 342 20.11 0.36 19.44
C GLY A 342 21.09 0.82 18.37
N MET A 343 20.90 0.41 17.11
CA MET A 343 21.78 0.64 15.95
C MET A 343 23.19 0.05 16.21
N THR A 344 23.24 -1.06 16.95
CA THR A 344 24.45 -1.79 17.33
C THR A 344 24.37 -3.23 16.84
N TRP A 345 25.49 -3.92 16.79
CA TRP A 345 25.61 -5.31 16.39
C TRP A 345 26.04 -6.18 17.58
N ASP A 346 25.41 -7.31 17.75
CA ASP A 346 25.76 -8.31 18.74
C ASP A 346 27.18 -8.83 18.43
N PRO A 347 28.16 -8.64 19.34
CA PRO A 347 29.56 -8.96 19.04
C PRO A 347 29.83 -10.46 18.94
N VAL A 348 28.93 -11.31 19.44
CA VAL A 348 29.08 -12.78 19.38
C VAL A 348 28.57 -13.31 18.04
N ARG A 349 27.38 -12.86 17.60
CA ARG A 349 26.74 -13.35 16.38
C ARG A 349 27.18 -12.59 15.12
N TYR A 350 27.59 -11.34 15.27
CA TYR A 350 28.09 -10.46 14.21
C TYR A 350 29.42 -9.82 14.64
N PRO A 351 30.49 -10.62 14.78
CA PRO A 351 31.78 -10.11 15.34
C PRO A 351 32.48 -9.12 14.40
N ASP A 352 32.27 -9.19 13.10
CA ASP A 352 32.81 -8.27 12.10
C ASP A 352 31.75 -7.81 11.09
N PRO A 353 30.85 -6.92 11.47
CA PRO A 353 29.78 -6.45 10.57
C PRO A 353 30.34 -5.70 9.35
N VAL A 354 31.46 -4.99 9.47
CA VAL A 354 32.11 -4.29 8.36
C VAL A 354 32.68 -5.28 7.35
N GLY A 355 33.36 -6.32 7.80
CA GLY A 355 33.86 -7.39 6.94
C GLY A 355 32.74 -8.21 6.30
N MET A 356 31.64 -8.47 7.03
CA MET A 356 30.45 -9.11 6.49
C MET A 356 29.85 -8.28 5.34
N ILE A 357 29.62 -6.99 5.55
CA ILE A 357 29.04 -6.09 4.53
C ILE A 357 29.97 -6.02 3.31
N ARG A 358 31.27 -5.93 3.52
CA ARG A 358 32.25 -5.94 2.42
C ARG A 358 32.18 -7.24 1.59
N GLN A 359 31.98 -8.40 2.24
CA GLN A 359 31.79 -9.66 1.53
C GLN A 359 30.48 -9.69 0.74
N VAL A 360 29.38 -9.16 1.30
CA VAL A 360 28.11 -8.99 0.57
C VAL A 360 28.31 -8.11 -0.67
N HIS A 361 29.00 -6.98 -0.53
CA HIS A 361 29.35 -6.12 -1.65
C HIS A 361 30.26 -6.80 -2.69
N GLY A 362 31.20 -7.63 -2.22
CA GLY A 362 32.05 -8.44 -3.10
C GLY A 362 31.28 -9.45 -3.97
N LEU A 363 30.10 -9.85 -3.54
CA LEU A 363 29.12 -10.65 -4.31
C LEU A 363 28.22 -9.79 -5.22
N ASN A 364 28.49 -8.50 -5.38
CA ASN A 364 27.60 -7.54 -6.06
C ASN A 364 26.17 -7.56 -5.52
N MET A 365 26.04 -7.67 -4.21
CA MET A 365 24.77 -7.52 -3.49
C MET A 365 24.83 -6.29 -2.59
N LYS A 366 23.65 -5.80 -2.23
CA LYS A 366 23.42 -4.73 -1.24
C LYS A 366 22.89 -5.32 0.05
N LEU A 367 23.17 -4.68 1.18
CA LEU A 367 22.60 -5.06 2.48
C LEU A 367 21.54 -4.05 2.91
N MET A 368 20.33 -4.54 3.19
CA MET A 368 19.29 -3.83 3.91
C MET A 368 19.23 -4.33 5.35
N VAL A 369 18.98 -3.42 6.32
CA VAL A 369 18.91 -3.77 7.74
C VAL A 369 17.62 -3.24 8.34
N SER A 370 16.93 -4.07 9.14
CA SER A 370 15.72 -3.72 9.88
C SER A 370 16.05 -2.80 11.07
N ILE A 371 15.27 -1.75 11.26
CA ILE A 371 15.30 -0.83 12.39
C ILE A 371 13.90 -0.50 12.88
N TRP A 372 13.77 -0.20 14.17
CA TRP A 372 12.50 0.08 14.80
C TRP A 372 12.51 1.47 15.45
N PRO A 373 11.34 2.13 15.59
CA PRO A 373 11.22 3.37 16.38
C PRO A 373 11.22 3.10 17.89
N SER A 374 11.00 1.87 18.31
CA SER A 374 11.14 1.43 19.71
C SER A 374 12.62 1.18 20.03
N ILE A 375 13.13 1.83 21.07
CA ILE A 375 14.56 1.84 21.41
C ILE A 375 14.77 1.24 22.78
N GLY A 376 15.66 0.27 22.87
CA GLY A 376 16.01 -0.42 24.11
C GLY A 376 16.70 0.49 25.13
N ASN A 377 16.32 0.33 26.40
CA ASN A 377 16.70 1.23 27.50
C ASN A 377 18.22 1.27 27.76
N ASP A 378 18.96 0.20 27.43
CA ASP A 378 20.40 0.08 27.73
C ASP A 378 21.27 0.66 26.59
N THR A 379 20.68 1.20 25.53
CA THR A 379 21.39 1.73 24.37
C THR A 379 21.91 3.16 24.57
N ALA A 380 22.97 3.53 23.84
CA ALA A 380 23.44 4.91 23.82
C ALA A 380 22.39 5.86 23.19
N LEU A 381 21.66 5.39 22.19
CA LEU A 381 20.55 6.10 21.56
C LEU A 381 19.45 6.42 22.58
N ALA A 382 19.05 5.46 23.40
CA ALA A 382 18.05 5.67 24.45
C ALA A 382 18.49 6.73 25.46
N ARG A 383 19.73 6.64 25.96
CA ARG A 383 20.28 7.62 26.92
C ARG A 383 20.27 9.04 26.36
N GLU A 384 20.63 9.21 25.08
CA GLU A 384 20.63 10.52 24.43
C GLU A 384 19.20 11.07 24.25
N LEU A 385 18.26 10.24 23.83
CA LEU A 385 16.85 10.63 23.71
C LEU A 385 16.23 10.98 25.08
N ASP A 386 16.51 10.18 26.13
CA ASP A 386 15.99 10.40 27.47
C ASP A 386 16.53 11.68 28.13
N ALA A 387 17.77 12.04 27.84
CA ALA A 387 18.36 13.30 28.30
C ALA A 387 17.57 14.55 27.82
N HIS A 388 16.74 14.38 26.77
CA HIS A 388 15.88 15.42 26.21
C HIS A 388 14.39 15.13 26.38
N GLY A 389 13.99 14.05 27.09
CA GLY A 389 12.60 13.65 27.27
C GLY A 389 11.89 13.22 25.98
N LEU A 390 12.63 12.60 25.05
CA LEU A 390 12.16 12.29 23.70
C LEU A 390 11.79 10.82 23.49
N ARG A 391 11.41 10.09 24.55
CA ARG A 391 10.78 8.77 24.45
C ARG A 391 9.51 8.71 25.28
N PHE A 392 8.47 8.07 24.74
CA PHE A 392 7.21 7.87 25.44
C PHE A 392 7.36 6.88 26.60
N GLN A 393 6.46 6.97 27.59
CA GLN A 393 6.58 6.15 28.81
C GLN A 393 6.21 4.65 28.60
N PRO A 394 5.16 4.27 27.84
CA PRO A 394 4.78 2.88 27.64
C PRO A 394 5.91 2.04 27.06
N LEU A 395 6.04 0.83 27.59
CA LEU A 395 7.03 -0.15 27.14
C LEU A 395 6.50 -0.96 25.96
N HIS A 396 7.39 -1.27 25.03
CA HIS A 396 7.11 -2.13 23.89
C HIS A 396 6.69 -3.56 24.35
N TRP A 397 5.69 -4.13 23.70
CA TRP A 397 5.05 -5.38 24.16
C TRP A 397 5.97 -6.61 24.05
N ILE A 398 6.86 -6.70 23.08
CA ILE A 398 7.85 -7.80 22.94
C ILE A 398 9.01 -7.55 23.93
N SER A 399 9.76 -6.49 23.70
CA SER A 399 11.00 -6.21 24.45
C SER A 399 10.74 -5.77 25.87
N LYS A 400 9.68 -5.44 26.43
CA LYS A 400 9.47 -4.97 27.83
C LYS A 400 10.56 -4.03 28.40
N LYS A 401 11.58 -3.69 27.58
CA LYS A 401 12.71 -2.83 27.90
C LYS A 401 13.00 -1.78 26.82
N ALA A 402 12.08 -1.61 25.86
CA ALA A 402 12.18 -0.61 24.82
C ALA A 402 11.01 0.38 24.90
N ARG A 403 11.23 1.61 24.39
CA ARG A 403 10.23 2.67 24.30
C ARG A 403 10.32 3.38 22.96
N VAL A 404 9.16 3.78 22.43
CA VAL A 404 9.07 4.52 21.17
C VAL A 404 9.64 5.93 21.35
N TYR A 405 10.42 6.41 20.37
CA TYR A 405 10.93 7.78 20.39
C TYR A 405 9.93 8.77 19.77
N ASP A 406 10.01 10.04 20.16
CA ASP A 406 9.16 11.09 19.58
C ASP A 406 9.70 11.55 18.21
N ALA A 407 9.18 10.96 17.14
CA ALA A 407 9.51 11.35 15.77
C ALA A 407 8.89 12.68 15.34
N TYR A 408 7.92 13.22 16.07
CA TYR A 408 7.39 14.55 15.81
C TYR A 408 8.39 15.65 16.20
N SER A 409 9.30 15.36 17.13
CA SER A 409 10.39 16.25 17.51
C SER A 409 11.48 16.31 16.44
N PRO A 410 11.81 17.48 15.88
CA PRO A 410 12.96 17.64 15.01
C PRO A 410 14.28 17.20 15.66
N LEU A 411 14.43 17.42 16.97
CA LEU A 411 15.61 16.97 17.72
C LEU A 411 15.62 15.43 17.82
N GLY A 412 14.48 14.81 18.12
CA GLY A 412 14.35 13.35 18.18
C GLY A 412 14.75 12.69 16.85
N ARG A 413 14.27 13.21 15.73
CA ARG A 413 14.68 12.71 14.40
C ARG A 413 16.18 12.86 14.14
N ARG A 414 16.80 13.99 14.54
CA ARG A 414 18.26 14.19 14.37
C ARG A 414 19.07 13.22 15.23
N ILE A 415 18.68 12.99 16.47
CA ILE A 415 19.36 12.03 17.38
C ILE A 415 19.20 10.61 16.80
N TYR A 416 18.00 10.22 16.42
CA TYR A 416 17.74 8.90 15.82
C TYR A 416 18.61 8.67 14.58
N PHE A 417 18.62 9.62 13.64
CA PHE A 417 19.45 9.53 12.45
C PHE A 417 20.96 9.51 12.75
N LYS A 418 21.43 10.26 13.71
CA LYS A 418 22.86 10.24 14.13
C LYS A 418 23.33 8.83 14.46
N HIS A 419 22.51 8.08 15.21
CA HIS A 419 22.84 6.71 15.60
C HIS A 419 22.65 5.73 14.42
N ILE A 420 21.66 5.89 13.57
CA ILE A 420 21.53 5.13 12.30
C ILE A 420 22.81 5.31 11.47
N LYS A 421 23.25 6.55 11.29
CA LYS A 421 24.44 6.84 10.49
C LYS A 421 25.67 6.14 11.05
N SER A 422 26.00 6.37 12.32
CA SER A 422 27.24 5.84 12.92
C SER A 422 27.20 4.31 13.14
N GLY A 423 26.03 3.75 13.44
CA GLY A 423 25.88 2.33 13.75
C GLY A 423 25.69 1.43 12.52
N LEU A 424 25.14 1.97 11.44
CA LEU A 424 24.74 1.20 10.26
C LEU A 424 25.35 1.76 8.96
N LEU A 425 25.01 2.99 8.57
CA LEU A 425 25.38 3.54 7.24
C LEU A 425 26.89 3.72 7.09
N ASP A 426 27.60 4.21 8.12
CA ASP A 426 29.06 4.36 8.10
C ASP A 426 29.80 3.00 8.11
N LYS A 427 29.10 1.90 8.41
CA LYS A 427 29.62 0.53 8.28
C LYS A 427 29.39 -0.06 6.89
N GLY A 428 28.59 0.59 6.06
CA GLY A 428 28.34 0.19 4.67
C GLY A 428 26.93 -0.33 4.38
N VAL A 429 25.99 -0.28 5.34
CA VAL A 429 24.59 -0.64 5.09
C VAL A 429 24.00 0.26 3.98
N ASP A 430 23.34 -0.33 3.00
CA ASP A 430 22.88 0.36 1.78
C ASP A 430 21.44 0.87 1.87
N ALA A 431 20.59 0.18 2.62
CA ALA A 431 19.16 0.50 2.73
C ALA A 431 18.62 0.18 4.13
N LEU A 432 17.53 0.81 4.49
CA LEU A 432 16.90 0.64 5.81
C LEU A 432 15.49 0.08 5.66
N TRP A 433 15.13 -0.85 6.54
CA TRP A 433 13.79 -1.33 6.72
C TRP A 433 13.26 -0.84 8.07
N MET A 434 12.38 0.17 8.00
CA MET A 434 11.78 0.82 9.17
C MET A 434 10.49 0.09 9.55
N ASP A 435 10.62 -0.86 10.45
CA ASP A 435 9.53 -1.67 10.95
C ASP A 435 8.82 -1.01 12.13
N GLY A 436 7.59 -1.42 12.46
CA GLY A 436 6.80 -0.92 13.60
C GLY A 436 6.44 0.57 13.52
N THR A 437 6.37 1.16 12.34
CA THR A 437 6.17 2.61 12.15
C THR A 437 4.73 3.09 12.27
N GLU A 438 3.76 2.20 12.46
CA GLU A 438 2.41 2.53 12.91
C GLU A 438 2.33 2.88 14.41
N ILE A 439 3.45 2.85 15.13
CA ILE A 439 3.61 2.91 16.58
C ILE A 439 3.15 1.62 17.24
N GLU A 440 3.94 0.58 17.09
CA GLU A 440 3.70 -0.71 17.72
C GLU A 440 4.10 -0.68 19.20
N VAL A 441 3.13 -0.44 20.09
CA VAL A 441 3.35 -0.41 21.56
C VAL A 441 2.89 -1.70 22.21
N SER A 442 1.82 -2.32 21.71
CA SER A 442 1.20 -3.52 22.28
C SER A 442 0.92 -4.57 21.21
N SER A 443 0.55 -5.78 21.66
CA SER A 443 0.08 -6.85 20.78
C SER A 443 -1.24 -6.53 20.06
N ALA A 444 -1.89 -5.43 20.41
CA ALA A 444 -3.12 -4.96 19.80
C ALA A 444 -2.93 -4.32 18.40
N MET A 445 -1.71 -4.28 17.89
CA MET A 445 -1.35 -3.64 16.62
C MET A 445 -2.11 -4.17 15.39
N TRP A 446 -2.69 -5.36 15.45
CA TRP A 446 -3.57 -5.92 14.41
C TRP A 446 -5.03 -5.49 14.55
N ASN A 447 -5.42 -4.97 15.73
CA ASN A 447 -6.77 -4.51 16.02
C ASN A 447 -6.82 -3.00 16.08
N ALA A 448 -7.59 -2.36 15.19
CA ALA A 448 -7.60 -0.91 15.07
C ALA A 448 -8.09 -0.21 16.35
N ALA A 449 -9.12 -0.72 17.02
CA ALA A 449 -9.67 -0.08 18.21
C ALA A 449 -8.69 -0.11 19.39
N ASP A 450 -8.03 -1.25 19.59
CA ASP A 450 -7.02 -1.39 20.63
C ASP A 450 -5.77 -0.57 20.31
N ASN A 451 -5.34 -0.53 19.04
CA ASN A 451 -4.21 0.28 18.63
C ASN A 451 -4.48 1.78 18.82
N ILE A 452 -5.70 2.26 18.53
CA ILE A 452 -6.13 3.64 18.81
C ILE A 452 -5.98 3.96 20.30
N ARG A 453 -6.51 3.10 21.18
CA ARG A 453 -6.44 3.27 22.63
C ARG A 453 -4.99 3.36 23.10
N ASP A 454 -4.16 2.42 22.68
CA ASP A 454 -2.78 2.28 23.14
C ASP A 454 -1.88 3.40 22.61
N THR A 455 -2.10 3.84 21.37
CA THR A 455 -1.37 4.99 20.80
C THR A 455 -1.78 6.30 21.48
N LYS A 456 -3.06 6.51 21.75
CA LYS A 456 -3.53 7.69 22.52
C LYS A 456 -2.98 7.70 23.95
N ALA A 457 -2.79 6.54 24.57
CA ALA A 457 -2.20 6.41 25.89
C ALA A 457 -0.72 6.84 25.97
N LEU A 458 -0.04 7.04 24.83
CA LEU A 458 1.28 7.68 24.77
C LEU A 458 1.24 9.15 25.23
N GLY A 459 0.08 9.81 25.20
CA GLY A 459 -0.14 11.16 25.67
C GLY A 459 0.24 12.23 24.65
N ALA A 460 1.16 13.13 25.03
CA ALA A 460 1.60 14.22 24.16
C ALA A 460 2.92 13.91 23.46
N ASN A 461 3.02 14.34 22.21
CA ASN A 461 4.25 14.40 21.41
C ASN A 461 4.67 15.89 21.22
N ALA A 462 5.76 16.13 20.50
CA ALA A 462 6.28 17.49 20.30
C ALA A 462 5.32 18.46 19.58
N LEU A 463 4.27 17.97 18.92
CA LEU A 463 3.26 18.80 18.24
C LEU A 463 1.94 18.92 19.02
N GLY A 464 1.72 18.06 20.02
CA GLY A 464 0.51 18.03 20.82
C GLY A 464 0.03 16.61 21.15
N ASP A 465 -1.25 16.48 21.50
CA ASP A 465 -1.86 15.22 21.88
C ASP A 465 -1.90 14.20 20.71
N PHE A 466 -1.64 12.93 21.00
CA PHE A 466 -1.71 11.86 20.01
C PHE A 466 -3.10 11.70 19.37
N THR A 467 -4.17 12.07 20.04
CA THR A 467 -5.51 12.09 19.43
C THR A 467 -5.57 12.96 18.18
N ARG A 468 -4.77 14.05 18.13
CA ARG A 468 -4.66 14.94 16.96
C ARG A 468 -3.71 14.40 15.90
N TYR A 469 -2.68 13.66 16.30
CA TYR A 469 -1.56 13.24 15.45
C TYR A 469 -1.39 11.72 15.44
N LEU A 470 -2.49 10.98 15.39
CA LEU A 470 -2.51 9.52 15.49
C LEU A 470 -1.77 8.84 14.33
N ASN A 471 -2.03 9.29 13.10
CA ASN A 471 -1.68 8.56 11.88
C ASN A 471 -0.33 8.91 11.22
N PRO A 472 0.23 10.14 11.28
CA PRO A 472 1.36 10.55 10.43
C PRO A 472 2.75 10.21 11.02
N TYR A 473 2.86 9.37 12.02
CA TYR A 473 4.14 9.04 12.66
C TYR A 473 5.15 8.47 11.67
N SER A 474 4.73 7.55 10.79
CA SER A 474 5.57 6.95 9.75
C SER A 474 6.16 7.99 8.80
N LEU A 475 5.36 9.00 8.40
CA LEU A 475 5.84 10.12 7.59
C LEU A 475 6.95 10.89 8.31
N MET A 476 6.81 11.13 9.61
CA MET A 476 7.78 11.94 10.36
C MET A 476 9.10 11.20 10.57
N THR A 477 9.05 9.91 10.92
CA THR A 477 10.27 9.12 11.13
C THR A 477 11.02 8.86 9.81
N THR A 478 10.32 8.53 8.71
CA THR A 478 10.94 8.37 7.39
C THR A 478 11.48 9.68 6.83
N LEU A 479 10.79 10.81 7.07
CA LEU A 479 11.27 12.15 6.68
C LEU A 479 12.59 12.50 7.35
N GLY A 480 12.72 12.25 8.67
CA GLY A 480 13.96 12.50 9.41
C GLY A 480 15.12 11.67 8.88
N THR A 481 14.88 10.39 8.61
CA THR A 481 15.89 9.47 8.06
C THR A 481 16.29 9.89 6.63
N TYR A 482 15.33 10.22 5.77
CA TYR A 482 15.57 10.70 4.41
C TYR A 482 16.40 11.99 4.40
N GLN A 483 15.99 13.00 5.17
CA GLN A 483 16.69 14.28 5.25
C GLN A 483 18.13 14.10 5.77
N GLY A 484 18.32 13.25 6.76
CA GLY A 484 19.63 12.93 7.30
C GLY A 484 20.54 12.27 6.27
N GLN A 485 20.08 11.27 5.55
CA GLN A 485 20.85 10.61 4.49
C GLN A 485 21.18 11.57 3.35
N ARG A 486 20.20 12.37 2.88
CA ARG A 486 20.42 13.39 1.85
C ARG A 486 21.47 14.43 2.23
N ALA A 487 21.55 14.81 3.50
CA ALA A 487 22.52 15.78 4.01
C ALA A 487 23.94 15.22 4.11
N THR A 488 24.11 13.90 4.14
CA THR A 488 25.39 13.24 4.44
C THR A 488 25.91 12.34 3.33
N SER A 489 25.13 12.09 2.28
CA SER A 489 25.51 11.20 1.18
C SER A 489 24.84 11.60 -0.13
N ASP A 490 25.57 11.43 -1.25
CA ASP A 490 25.01 11.56 -2.60
C ASP A 490 24.31 10.25 -3.07
N LYS A 491 24.43 9.16 -2.34
CA LYS A 491 23.70 7.90 -2.66
C LYS A 491 22.20 8.08 -2.55
N ARG A 492 21.45 7.46 -3.45
CA ARG A 492 19.99 7.42 -3.38
C ARG A 492 19.55 6.67 -2.14
N VAL A 493 18.60 7.27 -1.46
CA VAL A 493 17.93 6.65 -0.32
C VAL A 493 16.97 5.60 -0.83
N PHE A 494 16.95 4.45 -0.18
CA PHE A 494 15.91 3.46 -0.27
C PHE A 494 15.51 3.02 1.14
N THR A 495 14.25 3.20 1.46
CA THR A 495 13.67 2.80 2.75
C THR A 495 12.44 1.94 2.49
N LEU A 496 12.29 0.85 3.25
CA LEU A 496 11.04 0.10 3.35
C LEU A 496 10.38 0.47 4.68
N THR A 497 9.09 0.75 4.70
CA THR A 497 8.36 1.13 5.93
C THR A 497 7.02 0.40 6.01
N ARG A 498 6.67 -0.15 7.22
CA ARG A 498 5.42 -0.91 7.40
C ARG A 498 4.19 -0.03 7.27
N SER A 499 4.27 1.20 7.71
CA SER A 499 3.18 2.17 7.65
C SER A 499 3.55 3.34 6.75
N ALA A 500 2.55 3.98 6.14
CA ALA A 500 2.73 5.15 5.32
C ALA A 500 1.60 6.16 5.55
N TRP A 501 1.86 7.43 5.23
CA TRP A 501 0.90 8.50 5.26
C TRP A 501 0.95 9.32 3.96
N ALA A 502 -0.04 10.19 3.73
CA ALA A 502 0.01 11.10 2.59
C ALA A 502 1.33 11.90 2.57
N GLY A 503 1.98 11.98 1.43
CA GLY A 503 3.29 12.62 1.27
C GLY A 503 4.50 11.72 1.55
N ALA A 504 4.33 10.46 1.96
CA ALA A 504 5.43 9.54 2.24
C ALA A 504 6.31 9.26 1.00
N GLN A 505 5.76 9.34 -0.22
CA GLN A 505 6.52 9.14 -1.45
C GLN A 505 7.75 10.06 -1.57
N ARG A 506 7.72 11.27 -0.98
CA ARG A 506 8.85 12.21 -1.01
C ARG A 506 10.03 11.82 -0.12
N THR A 507 9.85 10.83 0.73
CA THR A 507 10.88 10.35 1.68
C THR A 507 11.65 9.14 1.16
N ALA A 508 11.52 8.79 -0.13
CA ALA A 508 12.09 7.59 -0.73
C ALA A 508 11.68 6.30 0.00
N ALA A 509 10.47 6.25 0.56
CA ALA A 509 9.93 5.10 1.24
C ALA A 509 9.00 4.30 0.34
N ALA A 510 9.26 2.99 0.23
CA ALA A 510 8.31 1.98 -0.22
C ALA A 510 7.57 1.41 0.99
N SER A 511 6.37 0.86 0.79
CA SER A 511 5.61 0.23 1.88
C SER A 511 5.20 -1.20 1.53
N TRP A 512 4.86 -1.99 2.56
CA TRP A 512 4.38 -3.37 2.40
C TRP A 512 3.16 -3.64 3.27
N SER A 513 2.45 -4.74 3.01
CA SER A 513 1.17 -5.10 3.63
C SER A 513 1.24 -5.54 5.09
N GLY A 514 2.41 -5.49 5.74
CA GLY A 514 2.61 -6.00 7.10
C GLY A 514 2.69 -7.53 7.16
N ASP A 515 2.52 -8.08 8.36
CA ASP A 515 2.76 -9.48 8.70
C ASP A 515 1.55 -10.37 8.35
N VAL A 516 1.26 -10.50 7.06
CA VAL A 516 0.07 -11.19 6.54
C VAL A 516 0.19 -12.71 6.63
N PHE A 517 -0.94 -13.40 6.81
CA PHE A 517 -1.00 -14.87 6.79
C PHE A 517 -1.01 -15.42 5.37
N ALA A 518 -0.33 -16.57 5.18
CA ALA A 518 -0.34 -17.28 3.91
C ALA A 518 -1.74 -17.85 3.62
N SER A 519 -2.37 -17.36 2.56
CA SER A 519 -3.61 -17.91 2.01
C SER A 519 -3.86 -17.38 0.59
N TRP A 520 -4.70 -18.05 -0.17
CA TRP A 520 -5.15 -17.58 -1.49
C TRP A 520 -5.94 -16.29 -1.40
N LYS A 521 -6.76 -16.15 -0.35
CA LYS A 521 -7.50 -14.93 -0.07
C LYS A 521 -6.56 -13.74 0.18
N THR A 522 -5.52 -13.96 0.98
CA THR A 522 -4.52 -12.92 1.24
C THR A 522 -3.80 -12.52 -0.04
N LEU A 523 -3.45 -13.47 -0.91
CA LEU A 523 -2.85 -13.14 -2.21
C LEU A 523 -3.77 -12.28 -3.07
N GLN A 524 -5.07 -12.59 -3.12
CA GLN A 524 -6.06 -11.74 -3.82
C GLN A 524 -6.12 -10.33 -3.22
N GLN A 525 -6.11 -10.22 -1.90
CA GLN A 525 -6.09 -8.93 -1.17
C GLN A 525 -4.81 -8.12 -1.44
N GLN A 526 -3.68 -8.78 -1.73
CA GLN A 526 -2.47 -8.06 -2.14
C GLN A 526 -2.64 -7.39 -3.51
N VAL A 527 -3.40 -7.97 -4.42
CA VAL A 527 -3.68 -7.38 -5.75
C VAL A 527 -4.56 -6.15 -5.60
N SER A 528 -5.74 -6.30 -4.99
CA SER A 528 -6.70 -5.19 -4.78
C SER A 528 -6.12 -4.08 -3.88
N GLY A 529 -5.39 -4.45 -2.81
CA GLY A 529 -4.76 -3.51 -1.90
C GLY A 529 -3.58 -2.77 -2.53
N GLY A 530 -2.76 -3.45 -3.32
CA GLY A 530 -1.61 -2.84 -4.00
C GLY A 530 -2.01 -1.70 -4.93
N VAL A 531 -3.07 -1.87 -5.73
CA VAL A 531 -3.57 -0.78 -6.60
C VAL A 531 -4.16 0.37 -5.78
N ASN A 532 -4.77 0.09 -4.62
CA ASN A 532 -5.30 1.13 -3.73
C ASN A 532 -4.20 1.93 -3.01
N VAL A 533 -3.05 1.32 -2.71
CA VAL A 533 -1.88 2.07 -2.22
C VAL A 533 -1.30 2.95 -3.32
N THR A 534 -1.09 2.38 -4.50
CA THR A 534 -0.36 3.09 -5.56
C THR A 534 -1.17 4.25 -6.17
N VAL A 535 -2.48 4.13 -6.25
CA VAL A 535 -3.37 5.20 -6.75
C VAL A 535 -3.42 6.42 -5.82
N THR A 536 -3.07 6.28 -4.52
CA THR A 536 -2.95 7.41 -3.60
C THR A 536 -1.71 8.29 -3.85
N GLY A 537 -0.92 8.01 -4.87
CA GLY A 537 0.32 8.71 -5.16
C GLY A 537 1.56 8.11 -4.48
N ASN A 538 1.45 7.03 -3.71
CA ASN A 538 2.56 6.21 -3.21
C ASN A 538 2.94 5.16 -4.27
N PRO A 539 3.98 5.38 -5.11
CA PRO A 539 4.20 4.57 -6.31
C PRO A 539 4.83 3.20 -6.04
N TYR A 540 5.40 3.00 -4.84
CA TYR A 540 6.23 1.85 -4.56
C TYR A 540 5.66 1.00 -3.43
N TRP A 541 5.29 -0.22 -3.80
CA TRP A 541 4.60 -1.22 -3.02
C TRP A 541 5.32 -2.55 -3.07
N THR A 542 5.26 -3.30 -1.99
CA THR A 542 5.67 -4.71 -1.93
C THR A 542 4.79 -5.48 -0.92
N HIS A 543 5.09 -6.73 -0.72
CA HIS A 543 4.39 -7.64 0.18
C HIS A 543 5.32 -8.78 0.61
N ASP A 544 4.91 -9.55 1.59
CA ASP A 544 5.62 -10.76 2.02
C ASP A 544 5.22 -11.93 1.13
N THR A 545 6.06 -12.23 0.13
CA THR A 545 5.77 -13.28 -0.85
C THR A 545 5.69 -14.64 -0.18
N GLY A 546 4.54 -15.29 -0.34
CA GLY A 546 4.22 -16.57 0.29
C GLY A 546 3.54 -16.44 1.66
N GLY A 547 3.28 -15.22 2.12
CA GLY A 547 2.76 -14.87 3.43
C GLY A 547 3.84 -14.81 4.51
N PHE A 548 3.72 -13.91 5.49
CA PHE A 548 4.65 -13.83 6.62
C PHE A 548 4.49 -15.06 7.51
N PHE A 549 3.27 -15.34 8.00
CA PHE A 549 2.95 -16.54 8.78
C PHE A 549 2.42 -17.65 7.86
N VAL A 550 2.99 -18.86 8.01
CA VAL A 550 2.67 -20.03 7.17
C VAL A 550 1.95 -21.13 7.96
N SER A 551 1.47 -20.84 9.15
CA SER A 551 0.83 -21.80 10.07
C SER A 551 -0.39 -22.55 9.49
N ALA A 552 -1.06 -21.98 8.48
CA ALA A 552 -2.16 -22.65 7.76
C ALA A 552 -1.69 -23.83 6.89
N PHE A 553 -0.39 -23.96 6.61
CA PHE A 553 0.21 -24.99 5.77
C PHE A 553 1.22 -25.82 6.58
N PRO A 554 0.76 -26.83 7.36
CA PRO A 554 1.66 -27.65 8.18
C PRO A 554 2.80 -28.26 7.36
N GLY A 555 4.03 -28.15 7.87
CA GLY A 555 5.24 -28.59 7.19
C GLY A 555 5.92 -27.52 6.34
N GLY A 556 5.31 -26.34 6.18
CA GLY A 556 5.91 -25.16 5.57
C GLY A 556 6.42 -25.45 4.13
N GLU A 557 7.71 -25.28 3.88
CA GLU A 557 8.35 -25.53 2.58
C GLU A 557 8.17 -26.96 2.03
N LYS A 558 7.87 -27.93 2.87
CA LYS A 558 7.57 -29.30 2.50
C LYS A 558 6.11 -29.50 2.08
N ASN A 559 5.23 -28.57 2.40
CA ASN A 559 3.81 -28.64 2.04
C ASN A 559 3.60 -28.26 0.56
N PRO A 560 3.09 -29.17 -0.29
CA PRO A 560 2.93 -28.90 -1.72
C PRO A 560 1.91 -27.79 -2.01
N ALA A 561 0.87 -27.62 -1.19
CA ALA A 561 -0.11 -26.56 -1.38
C ALA A 561 0.51 -25.17 -1.09
N TRP A 562 1.38 -25.05 -0.06
CA TRP A 562 2.10 -23.81 0.15
C TRP A 562 3.12 -23.53 -0.96
N ARG A 563 3.80 -24.57 -1.48
CA ARG A 563 4.72 -24.39 -2.62
C ARG A 563 4.01 -23.84 -3.85
N GLU A 564 2.79 -24.32 -4.15
CA GLU A 564 1.97 -23.75 -5.22
C GLU A 564 1.65 -22.27 -4.95
N LEU A 565 1.13 -21.95 -3.75
CA LEU A 565 0.83 -20.58 -3.34
C LEU A 565 2.07 -19.66 -3.44
N PHE A 566 3.22 -20.13 -2.94
CA PHE A 566 4.48 -19.38 -2.98
C PHE A 566 4.94 -19.08 -4.40
N ALA A 567 4.86 -20.07 -5.31
CA ALA A 567 5.19 -19.88 -6.72
C ALA A 567 4.27 -18.83 -7.39
N ARG A 568 2.95 -18.94 -7.17
CA ARG A 568 1.97 -17.98 -7.73
C ARG A 568 2.16 -16.58 -7.16
N TRP A 569 2.49 -16.49 -5.88
CA TRP A 569 2.76 -15.20 -5.25
C TRP A 569 4.04 -14.54 -5.77
N LEU A 570 5.10 -15.33 -6.05
CA LEU A 570 6.31 -14.79 -6.65
C LEU A 570 6.10 -14.34 -8.10
N GLN A 571 5.23 -15.02 -8.87
CA GLN A 571 4.80 -14.55 -10.19
C GLN A 571 4.14 -13.16 -10.10
N TYR A 572 3.25 -12.94 -9.14
CA TYR A 572 2.67 -11.62 -8.85
C TYR A 572 3.75 -10.61 -8.43
N SER A 573 4.67 -11.01 -7.55
CA SER A 573 5.76 -10.16 -7.07
C SER A 573 6.66 -9.64 -8.20
N ALA A 574 6.81 -10.40 -9.29
CA ALA A 574 7.58 -9.97 -10.46
C ALA A 574 6.98 -8.74 -11.16
N PHE A 575 5.68 -8.49 -10.98
CA PHE A 575 4.97 -7.31 -11.47
C PHE A 575 4.50 -6.37 -10.34
N SER A 576 5.02 -6.53 -9.14
CA SER A 576 4.92 -5.52 -8.08
C SER A 576 6.01 -4.46 -8.26
N PRO A 577 5.81 -3.20 -7.84
CA PRO A 577 6.84 -2.17 -7.94
C PRO A 577 8.18 -2.60 -7.33
N ILE A 578 8.18 -3.24 -6.17
CA ILE A 578 9.36 -3.85 -5.52
C ILE A 578 9.11 -5.36 -5.39
N MET A 579 10.10 -6.16 -5.81
CA MET A 579 10.04 -7.62 -5.76
C MET A 579 10.79 -8.13 -4.51
N ARG A 580 10.05 -8.74 -3.57
CA ARG A 580 10.61 -9.15 -2.27
C ARG A 580 10.09 -10.52 -1.84
N ILE A 581 10.97 -11.35 -1.31
CA ILE A 581 10.63 -12.57 -0.58
C ILE A 581 10.86 -12.28 0.90
N HIS A 582 9.89 -12.53 1.75
CA HIS A 582 10.00 -12.40 3.20
C HIS A 582 8.96 -13.24 3.94
N GLY A 583 9.25 -13.56 5.18
CA GLY A 583 8.34 -14.14 6.17
C GLY A 583 9.07 -14.93 7.23
N THR A 584 8.31 -15.46 8.17
CA THR A 584 8.78 -16.28 9.29
C THR A 584 8.43 -17.75 9.13
N ASP A 585 8.80 -18.58 10.11
CA ASP A 585 8.45 -19.98 10.36
C ASP A 585 9.02 -21.02 9.40
N VAL A 586 9.30 -20.67 8.12
CA VAL A 586 9.73 -21.64 7.10
C VAL A 586 10.91 -21.15 6.29
N GLU A 587 11.69 -22.10 5.76
CA GLU A 587 12.72 -21.80 4.78
C GLU A 587 12.05 -21.42 3.46
N ARG A 588 12.53 -20.33 2.82
CA ARG A 588 11.91 -19.77 1.61
C ARG A 588 12.91 -19.29 0.56
N GLU A 589 14.19 -19.54 0.77
CA GLU A 589 15.21 -19.27 -0.22
C GLU A 589 14.94 -20.11 -1.48
N PRO A 590 14.74 -19.51 -2.67
CA PRO A 590 14.25 -20.25 -3.86
C PRO A 590 15.08 -21.46 -4.26
N TYR A 591 16.38 -21.46 -4.01
CA TYR A 591 17.27 -22.54 -4.40
C TYR A 591 16.99 -23.87 -3.65
N ILE A 592 16.35 -23.84 -2.47
CA ILE A 592 16.00 -25.05 -1.73
C ILE A 592 14.99 -25.91 -2.50
N PHE A 593 14.12 -25.28 -3.30
CA PHE A 593 13.10 -25.98 -4.07
C PHE A 593 13.67 -26.77 -5.23
N LYS A 594 14.94 -26.53 -5.63
CA LYS A 594 15.61 -27.33 -6.67
C LYS A 594 15.61 -28.83 -6.35
N GLY A 595 15.77 -29.16 -5.06
CA GLY A 595 15.71 -30.55 -4.58
C GLY A 595 14.33 -30.99 -4.08
N LEU A 596 13.49 -30.06 -3.63
CA LEU A 596 12.18 -30.38 -3.05
C LEU A 596 11.08 -30.49 -4.12
N ASP A 597 11.11 -29.61 -5.13
CA ASP A 597 10.10 -29.51 -6.18
C ASP A 597 10.67 -28.75 -7.39
N PRO A 598 11.24 -29.49 -8.37
CA PRO A 598 11.85 -28.86 -9.55
C PRO A 598 10.90 -28.01 -10.39
N GLN A 599 9.58 -28.27 -10.40
CA GLN A 599 8.62 -27.47 -11.14
C GLN A 599 8.39 -26.13 -10.46
N VAL A 600 8.26 -26.13 -9.14
CA VAL A 600 8.22 -24.90 -8.32
C VAL A 600 9.51 -24.10 -8.53
N TYR A 601 10.68 -24.72 -8.42
CA TYR A 601 11.96 -24.06 -8.65
C TYR A 601 12.02 -23.37 -10.02
N ALA A 602 11.62 -24.07 -11.08
CA ALA A 602 11.60 -23.52 -12.44
C ALA A 602 10.66 -22.31 -12.55
N SER A 603 9.47 -22.38 -11.93
CA SER A 603 8.52 -21.26 -11.88
C SER A 603 9.10 -20.05 -11.17
N LEU A 604 9.75 -20.24 -10.02
CA LEU A 604 10.40 -19.17 -9.25
C LEU A 604 11.52 -18.51 -10.07
N LEU A 605 12.40 -19.31 -10.67
CA LEU A 605 13.53 -18.83 -11.49
C LEU A 605 13.04 -18.06 -12.72
N ASN A 606 12.04 -18.59 -13.44
CA ASN A 606 11.47 -17.93 -14.62
C ASN A 606 10.84 -16.57 -14.26
N SER A 607 10.17 -16.48 -13.12
CA SER A 607 9.57 -15.23 -12.63
C SER A 607 10.64 -14.17 -12.35
N VAL A 608 11.74 -14.56 -11.71
CA VAL A 608 12.86 -13.67 -11.41
C VAL A 608 13.61 -13.29 -12.69
N HIS A 609 13.86 -14.23 -13.60
CA HIS A 609 14.48 -13.94 -14.91
C HIS A 609 13.63 -12.96 -15.72
N LEU A 610 12.31 -13.10 -15.74
CA LEU A 610 11.42 -12.15 -16.39
C LEU A 610 11.54 -10.76 -15.79
N ARG A 611 11.54 -10.65 -14.44
CA ARG A 611 11.75 -9.39 -13.72
C ARG A 611 13.04 -8.70 -14.14
N TYR A 612 14.15 -9.45 -14.16
CA TYR A 612 15.45 -8.87 -14.52
C TYR A 612 15.52 -8.47 -16.00
N ARG A 613 14.89 -9.23 -16.88
CA ARG A 613 14.76 -8.83 -18.29
C ARG A 613 13.94 -7.56 -18.49
N LEU A 614 12.96 -7.31 -17.65
CA LEU A 614 12.11 -6.11 -17.67
C LEU A 614 12.78 -4.89 -17.02
N LEU A 615 14.00 -4.97 -16.45
CA LEU A 615 14.64 -3.84 -15.77
C LEU A 615 14.76 -2.58 -16.65
N PRO A 616 15.09 -2.62 -17.97
CA PRO A 616 15.09 -1.40 -18.80
C PRO A 616 13.71 -0.75 -18.91
N TYR A 617 12.65 -1.55 -18.97
CA TYR A 617 11.27 -1.09 -18.97
C TYR A 617 10.90 -0.47 -17.62
N ILE A 618 11.14 -1.17 -16.51
CA ILE A 618 10.83 -0.75 -15.14
C ILE A 618 11.60 0.52 -14.77
N TYR A 619 12.89 0.59 -15.12
CA TYR A 619 13.72 1.77 -14.80
C TYR A 619 13.33 3.01 -15.60
N GLY A 620 12.93 2.83 -16.85
CA GLY A 620 12.34 3.91 -17.66
C GLY A 620 11.01 4.41 -17.09
N LEU A 621 10.15 3.50 -16.59
CA LEU A 621 8.92 3.88 -15.90
C LEU A 621 9.19 4.53 -14.54
N SER A 622 10.18 4.07 -13.78
CA SER A 622 10.58 4.70 -12.51
C SER A 622 11.04 6.15 -12.72
N TRP A 623 11.73 6.44 -13.82
CA TRP A 623 11.99 7.82 -14.21
C TRP A 623 10.70 8.60 -14.47
N LYS A 624 9.74 8.01 -15.17
CA LYS A 624 8.43 8.63 -15.40
C LYS A 624 7.66 8.86 -14.09
N VAL A 625 7.83 8.00 -13.09
CA VAL A 625 7.30 8.23 -11.72
C VAL A 625 7.86 9.52 -11.13
N THR A 626 9.16 9.72 -11.23
CA THR A 626 9.85 10.89 -10.66
C THR A 626 9.61 12.16 -11.47
N SER A 627 9.66 12.08 -12.82
CA SER A 627 9.55 13.26 -13.70
C SER A 627 8.11 13.71 -13.93
N ASP A 628 7.18 12.78 -14.08
CA ASP A 628 5.82 13.07 -14.56
C ASP A 628 4.72 12.74 -13.55
N GLY A 629 5.07 12.20 -12.37
CA GLY A 629 4.07 11.75 -11.40
C GLY A 629 3.35 10.46 -11.79
N TYR A 630 3.98 9.59 -12.57
CA TYR A 630 3.39 8.33 -13.05
C TYR A 630 3.25 7.28 -11.94
N THR A 631 2.44 6.25 -12.18
CA THR A 631 2.22 5.11 -11.27
C THR A 631 2.50 3.81 -12.04
N LEU A 632 3.33 2.89 -11.48
CA LEU A 632 3.73 1.64 -12.16
C LEU A 632 2.62 0.58 -12.13
N MET A 633 2.12 0.27 -10.94
CA MET A 633 1.01 -0.65 -10.72
C MET A 633 -0.28 0.17 -10.66
N ARG A 634 -1.24 -0.13 -11.53
CA ARG A 634 -2.36 0.77 -11.83
C ARG A 634 -3.68 -0.01 -11.85
N PRO A 635 -4.74 0.42 -11.18
CA PRO A 635 -6.07 -0.13 -11.45
C PRO A 635 -6.46 0.14 -12.90
N LEU A 636 -7.26 -0.76 -13.49
CA LEU A 636 -7.57 -0.72 -14.93
C LEU A 636 -8.24 0.60 -15.34
N MET A 637 -9.01 1.22 -14.46
CA MET A 637 -9.69 2.49 -14.73
C MET A 637 -8.74 3.66 -15.04
N MET A 638 -7.45 3.58 -14.65
CA MET A 638 -6.48 4.64 -14.97
C MET A 638 -6.13 4.68 -16.46
N ASP A 639 -6.13 3.51 -17.11
CA ASP A 639 -5.79 3.38 -18.54
C ASP A 639 -7.03 3.22 -19.42
N PHE A 640 -8.17 2.80 -18.83
CA PHE A 640 -9.44 2.54 -19.51
C PHE A 640 -10.62 3.21 -18.78
N PRO A 641 -10.60 4.54 -18.58
CA PRO A 641 -11.59 5.23 -17.75
C PRO A 641 -13.01 5.22 -18.36
N ASP A 642 -13.13 4.93 -19.65
CA ASP A 642 -14.42 4.89 -20.37
C ASP A 642 -14.98 3.45 -20.43
N ASP A 643 -14.21 2.42 -20.05
CA ASP A 643 -14.66 1.04 -19.94
C ASP A 643 -15.14 0.72 -18.51
N ARG A 644 -16.46 0.84 -18.32
CA ARG A 644 -17.09 0.66 -17.01
C ARG A 644 -17.00 -0.76 -16.45
N ALA A 645 -16.74 -1.76 -17.31
CA ALA A 645 -16.52 -3.13 -16.84
C ALA A 645 -15.26 -3.25 -15.97
N THR A 646 -14.29 -2.36 -16.15
CA THR A 646 -13.04 -2.32 -15.35
C THR A 646 -13.26 -1.94 -13.89
N ASP A 647 -14.38 -1.29 -13.54
CA ASP A 647 -14.70 -0.88 -12.18
C ASP A 647 -15.00 -2.05 -11.23
N ALA A 648 -15.28 -3.24 -11.79
CA ALA A 648 -15.59 -4.47 -11.05
C ALA A 648 -14.44 -5.51 -11.15
N ILE A 649 -13.28 -5.14 -11.67
CA ILE A 649 -12.13 -6.05 -11.82
C ILE A 649 -11.16 -5.82 -10.66
N ASP A 650 -11.08 -6.80 -9.77
CA ASP A 650 -10.30 -6.75 -8.53
C ASP A 650 -9.06 -7.67 -8.56
N ASP A 651 -8.92 -8.51 -9.59
CA ASP A 651 -7.92 -9.55 -9.74
C ASP A 651 -6.85 -9.24 -10.81
N SER A 652 -7.00 -8.12 -11.52
CA SER A 652 -6.13 -7.73 -12.61
C SER A 652 -5.76 -6.25 -12.54
N PHE A 653 -4.57 -5.92 -13.05
CA PHE A 653 -4.06 -4.54 -13.04
C PHE A 653 -3.13 -4.28 -14.22
N MET A 654 -2.91 -2.99 -14.55
CA MET A 654 -1.86 -2.60 -15.49
C MET A 654 -0.51 -2.43 -14.77
N PHE A 655 0.56 -2.98 -15.36
CA PHE A 655 1.92 -2.70 -14.95
C PHE A 655 2.62 -1.87 -16.03
N GLY A 656 2.70 -0.57 -15.77
CA GLY A 656 3.03 0.41 -16.80
C GLY A 656 1.95 0.46 -17.89
N PRO A 657 2.25 1.07 -19.05
CA PRO A 657 1.26 1.23 -20.11
C PRO A 657 1.06 -0.04 -20.96
N ALA A 658 1.95 -1.04 -20.83
CA ALA A 658 2.00 -2.18 -21.73
C ALA A 658 1.34 -3.45 -21.19
N PHE A 659 1.54 -3.80 -19.92
CA PHE A 659 1.16 -5.11 -19.41
C PHE A 659 -0.15 -5.08 -18.63
N LEU A 660 -1.10 -5.93 -19.04
CA LEU A 660 -2.21 -6.38 -18.19
C LEU A 660 -1.75 -7.66 -17.47
N VAL A 661 -1.76 -7.62 -16.17
CA VAL A 661 -1.32 -8.71 -15.29
C VAL A 661 -2.52 -9.28 -14.57
N HIS A 662 -2.74 -10.60 -14.71
CA HIS A 662 -3.79 -11.31 -13.99
C HIS A 662 -3.19 -12.44 -13.15
N PRO A 663 -2.83 -12.19 -11.88
CA PRO A 663 -2.27 -13.22 -11.00
C PRO A 663 -3.26 -14.37 -10.76
N VAL A 664 -2.73 -15.58 -10.67
CA VAL A 664 -3.51 -16.74 -10.23
C VAL A 664 -3.69 -16.64 -8.73
N THR A 665 -4.90 -16.37 -8.28
CA THR A 665 -5.25 -16.14 -6.87
C THR A 665 -6.07 -17.27 -6.25
N ARG A 666 -6.04 -18.47 -6.86
CA ARG A 666 -6.68 -19.69 -6.37
C ARG A 666 -5.79 -20.90 -6.53
N ALA A 667 -5.99 -21.92 -5.70
CA ALA A 667 -5.37 -23.22 -5.90
C ALA A 667 -5.84 -23.88 -7.20
N MET A 668 -4.93 -24.48 -7.93
CA MET A 668 -5.23 -25.23 -9.16
C MET A 668 -4.79 -26.71 -9.08
N TYR A 669 -3.66 -26.96 -8.40
CA TYR A 669 -3.10 -28.30 -8.24
C TYR A 669 -3.44 -28.92 -6.89
N HIS A 670 -3.49 -28.09 -5.85
CA HIS A 670 -3.73 -28.51 -4.48
C HIS A 670 -4.98 -27.81 -3.94
N VAL A 671 -6.11 -28.07 -4.61
CA VAL A 671 -7.41 -27.51 -4.22
C VAL A 671 -7.84 -28.13 -2.90
N GLU A 672 -7.96 -27.31 -1.88
CA GLU A 672 -8.53 -27.77 -0.61
C GLU A 672 -9.99 -28.18 -0.82
N PRO A 673 -10.40 -29.31 -0.23
CA PRO A 673 -11.81 -29.68 -0.28
C PRO A 673 -12.67 -28.57 0.36
N PRO A 674 -13.92 -28.36 -0.08
CA PRO A 674 -14.81 -27.38 0.50
C PRO A 674 -14.77 -27.46 2.03
N PRO A 675 -14.79 -26.34 2.76
CA PRO A 675 -14.71 -26.36 4.21
C PRO A 675 -15.87 -27.18 4.79
N PRO A 676 -15.65 -27.90 5.90
CA PRO A 676 -16.71 -28.61 6.59
C PRO A 676 -17.87 -27.67 6.95
N GLN A 677 -19.10 -28.15 6.92
CA GLN A 677 -20.27 -27.36 7.28
C GLN A 677 -20.31 -27.13 8.78
N THR A 678 -20.69 -25.92 9.22
CA THR A 678 -20.99 -25.68 10.64
C THR A 678 -22.07 -26.65 11.10
N VAL A 679 -21.88 -27.26 12.28
CA VAL A 679 -22.85 -28.21 12.82
C VAL A 679 -24.18 -27.50 13.04
N PRO A 680 -25.29 -27.93 12.37
CA PRO A 680 -26.56 -27.25 12.48
C PRO A 680 -27.20 -27.42 13.87
N PRO A 681 -28.00 -26.45 14.36
CA PRO A 681 -28.59 -26.45 15.69
C PRO A 681 -29.43 -27.71 16.05
N GLN A 682 -30.12 -28.28 15.04
CA GLN A 682 -30.93 -29.47 15.24
C GLN A 682 -30.16 -30.73 15.67
N PHE A 683 -28.84 -30.71 15.49
CA PHE A 683 -27.94 -31.80 15.89
C PHE A 683 -27.16 -31.53 17.17
N LEU A 684 -27.43 -30.40 17.82
CA LEU A 684 -26.87 -30.04 19.12
C LEU A 684 -27.95 -30.00 20.17
N ARG A 685 -27.65 -30.49 21.39
CA ARG A 685 -28.57 -30.49 22.53
C ARG A 685 -27.84 -30.14 23.82
N THR A 686 -28.46 -29.32 24.62
CA THR A 686 -28.10 -29.14 26.04
C THR A 686 -28.43 -30.35 26.88
N ALA A 687 -28.00 -30.40 28.14
CA ALA A 687 -28.32 -31.49 29.06
C ALA A 687 -29.84 -31.61 29.38
N ASP A 688 -30.57 -30.51 29.29
CA ASP A 688 -32.03 -30.43 29.45
C ASP A 688 -32.80 -30.58 28.12
N GLY A 689 -32.09 -30.91 27.02
CA GLY A 689 -32.68 -31.26 25.73
C GLY A 689 -33.01 -30.08 24.79
N GLN A 690 -32.64 -28.86 25.13
CA GLN A 690 -32.82 -27.70 24.21
C GLN A 690 -31.87 -27.76 23.04
N PRO A 691 -32.27 -27.24 21.84
CA PRO A 691 -31.37 -27.14 20.70
C PRO A 691 -30.21 -26.18 20.97
N GLY A 692 -28.94 -26.62 20.74
CA GLY A 692 -27.73 -25.84 20.98
C GLY A 692 -26.83 -26.41 22.06
N LEU A 693 -25.82 -25.67 22.48
CA LEU A 693 -24.90 -25.99 23.56
C LEU A 693 -24.93 -24.91 24.65
N ALA A 694 -24.77 -25.30 25.91
CA ALA A 694 -24.65 -24.37 27.02
C ALA A 694 -23.22 -23.81 27.06
N ALA A 695 -23.06 -22.51 26.86
CA ALA A 695 -21.80 -21.77 26.87
C ALA A 695 -21.59 -21.07 28.21
N GLN A 696 -20.53 -21.39 28.95
CA GLN A 696 -20.05 -20.65 30.10
C GLN A 696 -18.86 -19.78 29.71
N TYR A 697 -18.98 -18.47 29.90
CA TYR A 697 -17.91 -17.52 29.66
C TYR A 697 -17.08 -17.26 30.93
N TYR A 698 -15.79 -16.96 30.73
CA TYR A 698 -14.86 -16.69 31.82
C TYR A 698 -13.91 -15.51 31.41
N GLU A 699 -13.57 -14.67 32.38
CA GLU A 699 -12.37 -13.83 32.25
C GLU A 699 -11.11 -14.66 32.47
N GLY A 700 -10.06 -14.34 31.73
CA GLY A 700 -8.82 -15.09 31.69
C GLY A 700 -8.82 -16.21 30.66
N THR A 701 -7.64 -16.63 30.22
CA THR A 701 -7.46 -17.62 29.15
C THR A 701 -7.46 -19.06 29.62
N GLY A 702 -7.54 -19.26 30.94
CA GLY A 702 -7.52 -20.56 31.64
C GLY A 702 -8.78 -20.84 32.46
N PHE A 703 -9.92 -20.19 32.16
CA PHE A 703 -11.20 -20.33 32.89
C PHE A 703 -11.14 -19.78 34.33
N GLU A 704 -10.42 -18.70 34.58
CA GLU A 704 -10.08 -18.18 35.90
C GLU A 704 -11.31 -17.62 36.64
N THR A 705 -12.14 -16.81 36.00
CA THR A 705 -13.28 -16.17 36.67
C THR A 705 -14.55 -16.35 35.85
N ALA A 706 -15.47 -17.17 36.35
CA ALA A 706 -16.76 -17.42 35.72
C ALA A 706 -17.60 -16.14 35.61
N LYS A 707 -18.20 -15.94 34.48
CA LYS A 707 -19.11 -14.84 34.13
C LYS A 707 -20.49 -15.38 33.73
N GLY A 708 -21.13 -14.82 32.73
CA GLY A 708 -22.44 -15.23 32.28
C GLY A 708 -22.49 -16.57 31.54
N GLN A 709 -23.67 -17.15 31.49
CA GLN A 709 -24.00 -18.31 30.65
C GLN A 709 -24.90 -17.88 29.51
N VAL A 710 -24.71 -18.51 28.35
CA VAL A 710 -25.50 -18.27 27.14
C VAL A 710 -25.85 -19.62 26.52
N LEU A 711 -26.99 -19.70 25.86
CA LEU A 711 -27.34 -20.84 24.99
C LEU A 711 -26.95 -20.50 23.57
N ASP A 712 -25.94 -21.16 23.04
CA ASP A 712 -25.52 -21.00 21.64
C ASP A 712 -26.19 -22.07 20.76
N ALA A 713 -27.06 -21.64 19.87
CA ALA A 713 -27.77 -22.54 18.97
C ALA A 713 -26.79 -23.28 18.03
N LYS A 714 -25.70 -22.63 17.62
CA LYS A 714 -24.58 -23.19 16.86
C LYS A 714 -23.30 -22.52 17.33
N ILE A 715 -22.19 -23.19 17.15
CA ILE A 715 -20.87 -22.57 17.38
C ILE A 715 -20.33 -22.08 16.05
N ASP A 716 -20.48 -20.80 15.81
CA ASP A 716 -20.06 -20.09 14.60
C ASP A 716 -19.89 -18.61 14.95
N HIS A 717 -18.87 -18.34 15.77
CA HIS A 717 -18.61 -17.04 16.34
C HIS A 717 -17.49 -16.32 15.61
N THR A 718 -17.73 -15.07 15.31
CA THR A 718 -16.71 -14.05 15.03
C THR A 718 -17.08 -12.87 15.91
N TRP A 719 -16.27 -12.60 16.93
CA TRP A 719 -16.53 -11.49 17.83
C TRP A 719 -15.88 -10.23 17.27
N PRO A 720 -16.66 -9.30 16.67
CA PRO A 720 -16.15 -8.03 16.21
C PRO A 720 -15.76 -7.14 17.38
N ASP A 721 -15.07 -6.05 17.09
CA ASP A 721 -14.83 -5.00 18.09
C ASP A 721 -16.14 -4.29 18.43
N PRO A 722 -16.70 -4.49 19.64
CA PRO A 722 -17.98 -3.92 19.98
C PRO A 722 -17.84 -2.46 20.37
N PRO A 723 -18.92 -1.66 20.25
CA PRO A 723 -19.23 -0.71 21.28
C PRO A 723 -19.35 -1.46 22.61
N LEU A 724 -18.81 -0.94 23.69
CA LEU A 724 -18.77 -1.60 25.03
C LEU A 724 -20.11 -2.20 25.52
N ALA A 725 -21.25 -1.78 24.95
CA ALA A 725 -22.59 -2.29 25.26
C ALA A 725 -22.88 -3.72 24.76
N ASP A 726 -22.09 -4.25 23.80
CA ASP A 726 -22.38 -5.53 23.14
C ASP A 726 -21.41 -6.66 23.53
N ILE A 727 -20.68 -6.51 24.64
CA ILE A 727 -19.76 -7.55 25.13
C ILE A 727 -20.62 -8.70 25.75
N PRO A 728 -20.53 -9.93 25.25
CA PRO A 728 -21.36 -11.01 25.70
C PRO A 728 -21.07 -11.44 27.13
N ALA A 729 -22.12 -11.90 27.81
CA ALA A 729 -22.04 -12.64 29.09
C ALA A 729 -21.32 -11.91 30.24
N GLY A 730 -21.32 -10.55 30.24
CA GLY A 730 -20.78 -9.77 31.36
C GLY A 730 -19.25 -9.78 31.45
N LEU A 731 -18.55 -10.07 30.35
CA LEU A 731 -17.12 -9.89 30.25
C LEU A 731 -16.75 -8.41 30.31
N ALA A 732 -15.57 -8.08 30.84
CA ALA A 732 -15.05 -6.72 30.82
C ALA A 732 -14.39 -6.36 29.45
N SER A 733 -13.92 -7.37 28.75
CA SER A 733 -13.22 -7.23 27.47
C SER A 733 -13.40 -8.48 26.62
N LEU A 734 -13.26 -8.35 25.30
CA LEU A 734 -13.13 -9.49 24.39
C LEU A 734 -11.65 -9.90 24.18
N ASN A 735 -10.74 -9.41 25.01
CA ASN A 735 -9.37 -9.90 25.12
C ASN A 735 -9.21 -10.64 26.45
N ASN A 736 -8.39 -11.69 26.47
CA ASN A 736 -8.12 -12.52 27.63
C ASN A 736 -9.39 -13.10 28.26
N PHE A 737 -10.17 -13.80 27.46
CA PHE A 737 -11.36 -14.54 27.91
C PHE A 737 -11.32 -15.99 27.44
N SER A 738 -12.11 -16.82 28.06
CA SER A 738 -12.32 -18.21 27.63
C SER A 738 -13.78 -18.61 27.70
N VAL A 739 -14.13 -19.62 26.91
CA VAL A 739 -15.51 -20.14 26.85
C VAL A 739 -15.48 -21.66 26.86
N ARG A 740 -16.44 -22.24 27.58
CA ARG A 740 -16.68 -23.70 27.56
C ARG A 740 -18.13 -23.97 27.17
N TRP A 741 -18.30 -24.66 26.03
CA TRP A 741 -19.61 -25.19 25.61
C TRP A 741 -19.75 -26.63 25.99
N GLN A 742 -20.91 -27.01 26.51
CA GLN A 742 -21.22 -28.38 26.94
C GLN A 742 -22.60 -28.80 26.45
N GLY A 743 -22.68 -30.06 26.08
CA GLY A 743 -23.92 -30.69 25.66
C GLY A 743 -23.69 -31.96 24.84
N PHE A 744 -24.57 -32.23 23.89
CA PHE A 744 -24.57 -33.46 23.10
C PHE A 744 -24.61 -33.15 21.61
N LEU A 745 -23.87 -33.96 20.85
CA LEU A 745 -23.97 -34.07 19.38
C LEU A 745 -24.87 -35.23 19.04
N ILE A 746 -25.85 -35.05 18.16
CA ILE A 746 -26.72 -36.11 17.63
C ILE A 746 -26.24 -36.49 16.24
N ALA A 747 -25.91 -37.74 16.05
CA ALA A 747 -25.50 -38.26 14.76
C ALA A 747 -26.72 -38.57 13.86
N PRO A 748 -26.92 -37.90 12.71
CA PRO A 748 -28.07 -38.16 11.84
C PRO A 748 -27.97 -39.45 11.01
N GLU A 749 -26.79 -40.07 10.89
CA GLU A 749 -26.56 -41.28 10.10
C GLU A 749 -25.42 -42.13 10.67
N ASP A 750 -25.35 -43.39 10.27
CA ASP A 750 -24.27 -44.30 10.67
C ASP A 750 -22.98 -43.95 9.91
N GLY A 751 -21.84 -44.01 10.59
CA GLY A 751 -20.54 -43.97 9.91
C GLY A 751 -19.50 -43.04 10.55
N GLU A 752 -18.47 -42.74 9.77
CA GLU A 752 -17.35 -41.90 10.21
C GLU A 752 -17.60 -40.42 9.90
N TYR A 753 -17.61 -39.63 10.92
CA TYR A 753 -17.71 -38.18 10.88
C TYR A 753 -16.32 -37.58 10.98
N GLU A 754 -16.03 -36.55 10.20
CA GLU A 754 -14.97 -35.61 10.53
C GLU A 754 -15.58 -34.51 11.40
N LEU A 755 -15.12 -34.37 12.64
CA LEU A 755 -15.46 -33.27 13.51
C LEU A 755 -14.28 -32.30 13.57
N GLY A 756 -14.51 -31.01 13.39
CA GLY A 756 -13.44 -30.03 13.35
C GLY A 756 -13.78 -28.73 14.06
N LEU A 757 -12.73 -28.07 14.53
CA LEU A 757 -12.77 -26.72 15.05
C LEU A 757 -11.90 -25.83 14.17
N SER A 758 -12.43 -24.67 13.80
CA SER A 758 -11.65 -23.56 13.26
C SER A 758 -11.68 -22.43 14.27
N GLY A 759 -10.54 -21.94 14.71
CA GLY A 759 -10.50 -20.91 15.75
C GLY A 759 -9.21 -20.10 15.77
N ASP A 760 -9.34 -18.90 16.27
CA ASP A 760 -8.32 -17.91 16.62
C ASP A 760 -8.67 -17.40 18.02
N ASP A 761 -7.93 -17.69 19.10
CA ASP A 761 -6.66 -18.37 19.34
C ASP A 761 -6.77 -19.89 19.57
N GLY A 762 -6.80 -20.33 20.86
CA GLY A 762 -6.70 -21.72 21.24
C GLY A 762 -8.03 -22.42 21.45
N PHE A 763 -8.10 -23.69 21.04
CA PHE A 763 -9.33 -24.46 21.15
C PHE A 763 -9.09 -25.96 21.44
N ARG A 764 -10.11 -26.59 21.99
CA ARG A 764 -10.16 -28.04 22.27
C ARG A 764 -11.52 -28.61 21.95
N LEU A 765 -11.54 -29.86 21.51
CA LEU A 765 -12.72 -30.66 21.35
C LEU A 765 -12.58 -31.95 22.17
N ILE A 766 -13.49 -32.14 23.10
CA ILE A 766 -13.62 -33.35 23.91
C ILE A 766 -14.90 -34.06 23.46
N VAL A 767 -14.76 -35.33 23.06
CA VAL A 767 -15.88 -36.17 22.61
C VAL A 767 -15.91 -37.39 23.47
N ASP A 768 -17.05 -37.66 24.10
CA ASP A 768 -17.25 -38.80 25.02
C ASP A 768 -16.16 -38.85 26.11
N GLY A 769 -15.86 -37.70 26.72
CA GLY A 769 -14.86 -37.53 27.77
C GLY A 769 -13.40 -37.61 27.32
N GLN A 770 -13.15 -37.90 26.03
CA GLN A 770 -11.79 -37.97 25.49
C GLN A 770 -11.44 -36.74 24.67
N LYS A 771 -10.31 -36.14 24.98
CA LYS A 771 -9.77 -35.01 24.22
C LYS A 771 -9.33 -35.47 22.84
N ARG A 772 -10.05 -35.05 21.80
CA ARG A 772 -9.82 -35.41 20.40
C ARG A 772 -9.09 -34.36 19.61
N ILE A 773 -9.26 -33.10 19.97
CA ILE A 773 -8.48 -31.97 19.45
C ILE A 773 -7.95 -31.23 20.67
N ASP A 774 -6.65 -30.89 20.66
CA ASP A 774 -5.97 -30.08 21.67
C ASP A 774 -5.00 -29.15 20.99
N ASP A 775 -5.47 -27.94 20.66
CA ASP A 775 -4.68 -26.88 20.07
C ASP A 775 -4.78 -25.63 20.96
N TRP A 776 -4.21 -25.72 22.16
CA TRP A 776 -4.31 -24.69 23.22
C TRP A 776 -3.11 -23.76 23.16
N ALA A 777 -3.00 -23.00 22.06
CA ALA A 777 -1.93 -22.05 21.82
C ALA A 777 -2.46 -20.78 21.14
N ASN A 778 -1.85 -19.64 21.42
CA ASN A 778 -2.13 -18.43 20.66
C ASN A 778 -1.76 -18.62 19.18
N GLY A 779 -2.51 -18.05 18.29
CA GLY A 779 -2.22 -18.09 16.87
C GLY A 779 -3.44 -17.75 16.03
N ALA A 780 -3.20 -17.43 14.76
CA ALA A 780 -4.26 -17.12 13.81
C ALA A 780 -5.27 -18.25 13.64
N GLU A 781 -6.40 -17.92 13.01
CA GLU A 781 -7.44 -18.88 12.66
C GLU A 781 -6.85 -20.10 11.94
N ARG A 782 -7.07 -21.26 12.49
CA ARG A 782 -6.60 -22.52 11.97
C ARG A 782 -7.62 -23.63 12.19
N TYR A 783 -7.66 -24.57 11.26
CA TYR A 783 -8.56 -25.72 11.33
C TYR A 783 -7.85 -26.96 11.86
N ARG A 784 -8.49 -27.68 12.79
CA ARG A 784 -8.08 -29.01 13.25
C ARG A 784 -9.29 -29.95 13.25
N SER A 785 -9.08 -31.19 12.87
CA SER A 785 -10.16 -32.16 12.83
C SER A 785 -9.78 -33.54 13.40
N THR A 786 -10.79 -34.30 13.71
CA THR A 786 -10.71 -35.69 14.18
C THR A 786 -11.78 -36.53 13.53
N ILE A 787 -11.47 -37.81 13.30
CA ILE A 787 -12.44 -38.76 12.79
C ILE A 787 -13.08 -39.53 13.93
N GLN A 788 -14.40 -39.48 13.99
CA GLN A 788 -15.19 -40.19 14.99
C GLN A 788 -16.27 -41.03 14.32
N ARG A 789 -16.53 -42.23 14.86
CA ARG A 789 -17.57 -43.14 14.34
C ARG A 789 -18.79 -43.15 15.25
N PHE A 790 -19.95 -42.86 14.68
CA PHE A 790 -21.21 -42.81 15.39
C PHE A 790 -22.27 -43.68 14.72
N ARG A 791 -23.31 -44.04 15.49
CA ARG A 791 -24.53 -44.68 15.00
C ARG A 791 -25.62 -43.62 14.83
N GLN A 792 -26.54 -43.88 13.90
CA GLN A 792 -27.69 -43.01 13.68
C GLN A 792 -28.49 -42.86 15.00
N GLY A 793 -28.84 -41.62 15.34
CA GLY A 793 -29.55 -41.28 16.57
C GLY A 793 -28.68 -41.28 17.86
N GLN A 794 -27.42 -41.65 17.77
CA GLN A 794 -26.52 -41.62 18.93
C GLN A 794 -26.36 -40.19 19.44
N GLN A 795 -26.57 -39.99 20.76
CA GLN A 795 -26.26 -38.76 21.44
C GLN A 795 -24.89 -38.89 22.11
N VAL A 796 -23.97 -38.09 21.71
CA VAL A 796 -22.57 -38.13 22.15
C VAL A 796 -22.27 -36.92 23.00
N PRO A 797 -21.79 -37.04 24.22
CA PRO A 797 -21.36 -35.90 25.02
C PRO A 797 -20.21 -35.18 24.37
N ILE A 798 -20.31 -33.85 24.19
CA ILE A 798 -19.24 -33.03 23.69
C ILE A 798 -18.97 -31.84 24.62
N THR A 799 -17.69 -31.50 24.74
CA THR A 799 -17.25 -30.24 25.32
C THR A 799 -16.31 -29.54 24.33
N ILE A 800 -16.59 -28.28 24.06
CA ILE A 800 -15.74 -27.43 23.28
C ILE A 800 -15.18 -26.37 24.21
N GLU A 801 -13.87 -26.17 24.20
CA GLU A 801 -13.18 -25.16 24.95
C GLU A 801 -12.48 -24.22 24.01
N PHE A 802 -12.50 -22.94 24.32
CA PHE A 802 -11.87 -21.89 23.55
C PHE A 802 -11.26 -20.87 24.49
N PHE A 803 -10.12 -20.30 24.11
CA PHE A 803 -9.65 -19.07 24.71
C PHE A 803 -9.23 -18.07 23.64
N GLN A 804 -9.37 -16.82 23.98
CA GLN A 804 -8.88 -15.67 23.25
C GLN A 804 -7.85 -14.93 24.10
N GLY A 805 -6.66 -14.70 23.55
CA GLY A 805 -5.68 -13.77 24.08
C GLY A 805 -5.98 -12.36 23.60
N THR A 806 -5.41 -11.99 22.46
CA THR A 806 -5.60 -10.67 21.84
C THR A 806 -5.66 -10.80 20.32
N GLY A 807 -6.23 -9.83 19.63
CA GLY A 807 -6.31 -9.82 18.15
C GLY A 807 -7.68 -10.27 17.64
N ASN A 808 -7.68 -10.95 16.48
CA ASN A 808 -8.91 -11.51 15.89
C ASN A 808 -9.49 -12.61 16.77
N ARG A 809 -10.79 -12.84 16.66
CA ARG A 809 -11.54 -13.72 17.55
C ARG A 809 -12.55 -14.51 16.76
N SER A 810 -12.31 -15.79 16.62
CA SER A 810 -13.26 -16.66 15.93
C SER A 810 -13.24 -18.06 16.49
N LEU A 811 -14.39 -18.71 16.50
CA LEU A 811 -14.50 -20.16 16.72
C LEU A 811 -15.68 -20.71 15.94
N ARG A 812 -15.44 -21.75 15.17
CA ARG A 812 -16.46 -22.50 14.44
C ARG A 812 -16.33 -23.99 14.72
N PHE A 813 -17.44 -24.62 15.08
CA PHE A 813 -17.56 -26.08 15.17
C PHE A 813 -18.22 -26.62 13.92
N ALA A 814 -17.51 -27.43 13.17
CA ALA A 814 -17.92 -27.91 11.88
C ALA A 814 -17.79 -29.45 11.79
N TRP A 815 -18.50 -30.01 10.83
CA TRP A 815 -18.42 -31.45 10.53
C TRP A 815 -18.49 -31.74 9.03
N ARG A 816 -17.98 -32.94 8.67
CA ARG A 816 -18.36 -33.63 7.44
C ARG A 816 -18.99 -34.94 7.83
N ARG A 817 -20.19 -35.17 7.32
CA ARG A 817 -20.92 -36.40 7.57
C ARG A 817 -20.34 -37.54 6.73
N PRO A 818 -20.67 -38.84 7.06
CA PRO A 818 -20.15 -40.01 6.34
C PRO A 818 -20.30 -39.96 4.82
N LYS A 819 -21.46 -39.52 4.32
CA LYS A 819 -21.72 -39.37 2.87
C LYS A 819 -20.87 -38.27 2.23
N GLU A 820 -20.70 -37.16 2.89
CA GLU A 820 -19.85 -36.03 2.40
C GLU A 820 -18.38 -36.45 2.36
N ARG A 821 -17.91 -37.14 3.39
CA ARG A 821 -16.54 -37.71 3.40
C ARG A 821 -16.33 -38.77 2.32
N ALA A 822 -17.31 -39.61 2.08
CA ALA A 822 -17.22 -40.59 1.01
C ALA A 822 -17.16 -39.94 -0.37
N ALA A 823 -17.95 -38.88 -0.59
CA ALA A 823 -17.90 -38.10 -1.82
C ALA A 823 -16.53 -37.46 -2.05
N LEU A 824 -15.89 -36.87 -1.02
CA LEU A 824 -14.55 -36.30 -1.12
C LEU A 824 -13.45 -37.33 -1.42
N LYS A 825 -13.57 -38.56 -0.92
CA LYS A 825 -12.64 -39.66 -1.22
C LYS A 825 -12.81 -40.20 -2.64
N ALA A 826 -13.99 -40.03 -3.24
CA ALA A 826 -14.30 -40.49 -4.58
C ALA A 826 -13.91 -39.52 -5.70
N THR A 827 -13.65 -38.26 -5.36
CA THR A 827 -13.25 -37.23 -6.30
C THR A 827 -11.90 -36.68 -5.88
N ASP A 828 -10.79 -37.12 -6.54
CA ASP A 828 -9.63 -36.24 -6.66
C ASP A 828 -10.12 -34.98 -7.40
N PRO A 829 -9.98 -33.77 -6.83
CA PRO A 829 -10.38 -32.58 -7.54
C PRO A 829 -9.63 -32.53 -8.86
N ALA A 830 -10.37 -32.50 -9.96
CA ALA A 830 -9.75 -32.37 -11.28
C ALA A 830 -8.90 -31.09 -11.30
N ILE A 831 -7.67 -31.20 -11.75
CA ILE A 831 -6.80 -30.03 -11.93
C ILE A 831 -7.46 -29.15 -12.99
N ASP A 832 -7.93 -27.97 -12.56
CA ASP A 832 -8.48 -26.94 -13.45
C ASP A 832 -7.49 -25.79 -13.57
N LEU A 833 -6.74 -25.78 -14.65
CA LEU A 833 -5.76 -24.73 -14.96
C LEU A 833 -6.37 -23.54 -15.72
N ASN A 834 -7.67 -23.52 -15.96
CA ASN A 834 -8.30 -22.50 -16.78
C ASN A 834 -8.44 -21.18 -16.03
N MET A 835 -7.99 -20.08 -16.64
CA MET A 835 -8.16 -18.71 -16.16
C MET A 835 -8.91 -17.89 -17.19
N GLU A 836 -9.90 -17.13 -16.73
CA GLU A 836 -10.64 -16.18 -17.55
C GLU A 836 -10.23 -14.75 -17.22
N THR A 837 -9.57 -14.08 -18.16
CA THR A 837 -9.11 -12.70 -18.02
C THR A 837 -10.01 -11.76 -18.80
N TYR A 838 -10.45 -10.66 -18.17
CA TYR A 838 -11.08 -9.56 -18.87
C TYR A 838 -10.02 -8.69 -19.55
N LEU A 839 -10.14 -8.53 -20.85
CA LEU A 839 -9.31 -7.60 -21.65
C LEU A 839 -10.09 -6.30 -21.85
N PRO A 840 -9.62 -5.17 -21.31
CA PRO A 840 -10.33 -3.89 -21.43
C PRO A 840 -10.59 -3.45 -22.87
N ALA A 841 -11.73 -2.82 -23.08
CA ALA A 841 -12.16 -2.29 -24.37
C ALA A 841 -11.28 -1.12 -24.86
N GLY A 842 -11.35 -0.81 -26.16
CA GLY A 842 -10.64 0.31 -26.77
C GLY A 842 -9.19 -0.01 -27.16
N SER A 843 -8.73 -1.25 -27.03
CA SER A 843 -7.43 -1.73 -27.47
C SER A 843 -7.52 -3.17 -27.96
N GLU A 844 -6.59 -3.56 -28.84
CA GLU A 844 -6.26 -4.97 -29.05
C GLU A 844 -5.20 -5.39 -28.04
N TRP A 845 -5.11 -6.71 -27.80
CA TRP A 845 -4.21 -7.31 -26.84
C TRP A 845 -3.44 -8.47 -27.45
N PHE A 846 -2.20 -8.65 -27.03
CA PHE A 846 -1.37 -9.81 -27.35
C PHE A 846 -1.22 -10.66 -26.11
N ASP A 847 -1.46 -11.96 -26.19
CA ASP A 847 -0.95 -12.88 -25.19
C ASP A 847 0.59 -12.83 -25.20
N PHE A 848 1.20 -12.55 -24.05
CA PHE A 848 2.66 -12.38 -23.95
C PHE A 848 3.43 -13.66 -24.30
N TRP A 849 2.81 -14.84 -24.11
CA TRP A 849 3.48 -16.12 -24.26
C TRP A 849 3.36 -16.70 -25.68
N THR A 850 2.23 -16.42 -26.35
CA THR A 850 1.92 -16.99 -27.66
C THR A 850 1.89 -15.96 -28.80
N ASN A 851 1.83 -14.66 -28.46
CA ASN A 851 1.56 -13.56 -29.37
C ASN A 851 0.22 -13.68 -30.14
N GLU A 852 -0.70 -14.53 -29.64
CA GLU A 852 -2.08 -14.52 -30.13
C GLU A 852 -2.73 -13.17 -29.85
N ARG A 853 -3.55 -12.69 -30.81
CA ARG A 853 -4.20 -11.38 -30.75
C ARG A 853 -5.65 -11.52 -30.37
N PHE A 854 -6.10 -10.66 -29.47
CA PHE A 854 -7.47 -10.57 -29.01
C PHE A 854 -8.01 -9.15 -29.12
N GLN A 855 -9.29 -9.01 -29.42
CA GLN A 855 -9.98 -7.73 -29.28
C GLN A 855 -10.25 -7.46 -27.79
N GLY A 856 -10.21 -6.19 -27.38
CA GLY A 856 -10.65 -5.80 -26.04
C GLY A 856 -12.17 -5.81 -25.90
N GLY A 857 -12.67 -5.60 -24.67
CA GLY A 857 -14.09 -5.62 -24.31
C GLY A 857 -14.65 -7.03 -24.13
N GLN A 858 -13.80 -8.06 -23.92
CA GLN A 858 -14.22 -9.46 -23.75
C GLN A 858 -13.42 -10.20 -22.68
N ARG A 859 -13.93 -11.34 -22.25
CA ARG A 859 -13.16 -12.32 -21.46
C ARG A 859 -12.52 -13.34 -22.38
N VAL A 860 -11.27 -13.68 -22.08
CA VAL A 860 -10.52 -14.72 -22.79
C VAL A 860 -10.08 -15.78 -21.79
N SER A 861 -10.16 -17.03 -22.25
CA SER A 861 -9.80 -18.19 -21.46
C SER A 861 -8.40 -18.68 -21.80
N ARG A 862 -7.61 -19.04 -20.79
CA ARG A 862 -6.25 -19.52 -20.92
C ARG A 862 -5.90 -20.57 -19.88
N GLN A 863 -5.15 -21.59 -20.29
CA GLN A 863 -4.49 -22.51 -19.35
C GLN A 863 -3.32 -21.81 -18.65
N ALA A 864 -3.24 -21.90 -17.34
CA ALA A 864 -2.18 -21.32 -16.51
C ALA A 864 -1.44 -22.42 -15.73
N PRO A 865 -0.58 -23.22 -16.38
CA PRO A 865 0.28 -24.15 -15.66
C PRO A 865 1.20 -23.42 -14.67
N LEU A 866 1.83 -24.14 -13.73
CA LEU A 866 2.51 -23.56 -12.58
C LEU A 866 3.63 -22.55 -12.93
N ASP A 867 4.24 -22.69 -14.09
CA ASP A 867 5.30 -21.81 -14.60
C ASP A 867 4.79 -20.63 -15.43
N LEU A 868 3.45 -20.46 -15.56
CA LEU A 868 2.85 -19.45 -16.40
C LEU A 868 1.92 -18.51 -15.62
N LEU A 869 2.20 -17.20 -15.70
CA LEU A 869 1.34 -16.12 -15.26
C LEU A 869 0.49 -15.63 -16.44
N PRO A 870 -0.85 -15.58 -16.38
CA PRO A 870 -1.65 -14.89 -17.39
C PRO A 870 -1.21 -13.43 -17.54
N LEU A 871 -0.67 -13.12 -18.72
CA LEU A 871 -0.04 -11.84 -19.02
C LEU A 871 -0.35 -11.43 -20.45
N TYR A 872 -0.89 -10.24 -20.62
CA TYR A 872 -1.25 -9.70 -21.92
C TYR A 872 -0.57 -8.36 -22.16
N VAL A 873 -0.23 -8.08 -23.41
CA VAL A 873 0.41 -6.83 -23.82
C VAL A 873 -0.54 -6.03 -24.69
N ARG A 874 -0.75 -4.77 -24.33
CA ARG A 874 -1.60 -3.84 -25.09
C ARG A 874 -0.98 -3.60 -26.48
N ALA A 875 -1.75 -3.66 -27.54
CA ALA A 875 -1.34 -3.23 -28.88
C ALA A 875 -0.94 -1.75 -28.86
N GLY A 876 0.04 -1.38 -29.66
CA GLY A 876 0.65 -0.06 -29.57
C GLY A 876 1.59 0.07 -28.36
N SER A 877 2.34 -0.98 -28.01
CA SER A 877 3.31 -0.96 -26.92
C SER A 877 4.73 -1.19 -27.40
N ILE A 878 5.69 -0.53 -26.74
CA ILE A 878 7.13 -0.79 -26.89
C ILE A 878 7.65 -1.26 -25.52
N VAL A 879 8.21 -2.45 -25.49
CA VAL A 879 8.75 -3.08 -24.27
C VAL A 879 10.26 -3.31 -24.44
N PRO A 880 11.13 -2.46 -23.88
CA PRO A 880 12.55 -2.73 -23.83
C PRO A 880 12.85 -3.80 -22.76
N MET A 881 13.63 -4.80 -23.15
CA MET A 881 14.08 -5.89 -22.30
C MET A 881 15.60 -6.00 -22.30
N GLY A 882 16.18 -6.32 -21.15
CA GLY A 882 17.60 -6.59 -20.98
C GLY A 882 17.95 -8.07 -21.11
N PRO A 883 19.23 -8.43 -20.90
CA PRO A 883 19.66 -9.82 -20.77
C PRO A 883 19.17 -10.46 -19.48
N ILE A 884 19.33 -11.78 -19.36
CA ILE A 884 19.27 -12.48 -18.06
C ILE A 884 20.58 -12.21 -17.34
N VAL A 885 20.51 -11.68 -16.13
CA VAL A 885 21.65 -11.25 -15.30
C VAL A 885 21.47 -11.73 -13.85
N GLN A 886 22.58 -11.77 -13.11
CA GLN A 886 22.58 -12.16 -11.68
C GLN A 886 22.29 -10.99 -10.74
N PHE A 887 22.48 -9.76 -11.21
CA PHE A 887 22.17 -8.52 -10.48
C PHE A 887 21.92 -7.37 -11.47
N ALA A 888 21.19 -6.36 -11.05
CA ALA A 888 20.62 -5.32 -11.93
C ALA A 888 21.65 -4.50 -12.75
N THR A 889 22.90 -4.48 -12.31
CA THR A 889 23.99 -3.70 -12.95
C THR A 889 25.07 -4.57 -13.61
N GLU A 890 24.85 -5.90 -13.76
CA GLU A 890 25.86 -6.86 -14.19
C GLU A 890 26.36 -6.59 -15.62
N ALA A 891 25.52 -6.25 -16.54
CA ALA A 891 25.89 -6.10 -17.96
C ALA A 891 25.42 -4.74 -18.51
N PRO A 892 26.10 -3.62 -18.13
CA PRO A 892 25.61 -2.27 -18.46
C PRO A 892 25.63 -1.97 -19.96
N ASP A 893 26.50 -2.61 -20.73
CA ASP A 893 26.68 -2.44 -22.17
C ASP A 893 25.94 -3.49 -23.02
N ALA A 894 25.28 -4.44 -22.40
CA ALA A 894 24.55 -5.49 -23.11
C ALA A 894 23.50 -4.91 -24.09
N PRO A 895 23.21 -5.64 -25.19
CA PRO A 895 22.14 -5.28 -26.10
C PRO A 895 20.79 -5.20 -25.38
N TYR A 896 19.96 -4.23 -25.78
CA TYR A 896 18.54 -4.25 -25.43
C TYR A 896 17.74 -4.90 -26.54
N GLU A 897 16.78 -5.74 -26.16
CA GLU A 897 15.73 -6.24 -27.01
C GLU A 897 14.54 -5.27 -26.93
N ILE A 898 14.13 -4.75 -28.08
CA ILE A 898 12.98 -3.82 -28.15
C ILE A 898 11.83 -4.56 -28.82
N ARG A 899 10.90 -5.05 -28.02
CA ARG A 899 9.67 -5.66 -28.52
C ARG A 899 8.65 -4.58 -28.87
N ILE A 900 8.13 -4.66 -30.08
CA ILE A 900 7.11 -3.76 -30.60
C ILE A 900 5.86 -4.58 -30.87
N TYR A 901 4.79 -4.22 -30.20
CA TYR A 901 3.46 -4.84 -30.33
C TYR A 901 2.60 -3.92 -31.22
N PRO A 902 2.44 -4.25 -32.53
CA PRO A 902 1.72 -3.39 -33.46
C PRO A 902 0.22 -3.31 -33.18
N GLY A 903 -0.51 -2.44 -33.91
CA GLY A 903 -1.95 -2.22 -33.81
C GLY A 903 -2.33 -0.80 -33.40
N ALA A 904 -1.37 -0.03 -32.88
CA ALA A 904 -1.49 1.40 -32.66
C ALA A 904 -0.11 2.06 -32.58
N ASP A 905 -0.05 3.38 -32.69
CA ASP A 905 1.18 4.16 -32.47
C ASP A 905 1.63 4.02 -31.01
N ALA A 906 2.95 3.95 -30.78
CA ALA A 906 3.54 3.75 -29.46
C ALA A 906 4.73 4.67 -29.18
N ARG A 907 4.94 5.00 -27.91
CA ARG A 907 6.12 5.72 -27.44
C ARG A 907 6.65 5.13 -26.15
N PHE A 908 7.98 5.09 -26.03
CA PHE A 908 8.65 4.73 -24.78
C PHE A 908 9.95 5.51 -24.63
N THR A 909 10.22 6.02 -23.44
CA THR A 909 11.48 6.71 -23.15
C THR A 909 12.43 5.79 -22.43
N ILE A 910 13.56 5.48 -23.05
CA ILE A 910 14.68 4.84 -22.36
C ILE A 910 15.36 5.89 -21.49
N TYR A 911 15.63 5.51 -20.25
CA TYR A 911 16.32 6.31 -19.25
C TYR A 911 17.57 5.59 -18.77
N GLU A 912 18.68 6.32 -18.67
CA GLU A 912 19.96 5.81 -18.19
C GLU A 912 20.65 6.87 -17.30
N ASP A 913 21.31 6.44 -16.22
CA ASP A 913 22.15 7.26 -15.34
C ASP A 913 23.21 6.38 -14.65
N ASP A 914 23.82 6.88 -13.56
CA ASP A 914 24.80 6.12 -12.78
C ASP A 914 24.22 5.00 -11.92
N ASN A 915 22.91 4.83 -11.88
CA ASN A 915 22.13 3.84 -11.14
C ASN A 915 22.11 4.00 -9.61
N GLU A 916 22.94 4.86 -9.01
CA GLU A 916 23.19 4.88 -7.57
C GLU A 916 23.03 6.23 -6.88
N THR A 917 23.34 7.34 -7.59
CA THR A 917 23.44 8.65 -6.94
C THR A 917 22.33 9.62 -7.36
N TYR A 918 22.21 10.72 -6.62
CA TYR A 918 21.33 11.85 -6.98
C TYR A 918 21.93 12.77 -8.08
N ALA A 919 22.99 12.37 -8.78
CA ALA A 919 23.58 13.13 -9.88
C ALA A 919 22.57 13.42 -11.01
N TYR A 920 21.52 12.58 -11.13
CA TYR A 920 20.43 12.81 -12.10
C TYR A 920 19.69 14.14 -11.86
N GLU A 921 19.56 14.60 -10.61
CA GLU A 921 18.96 15.90 -10.27
C GLU A 921 19.77 17.07 -10.84
N LYS A 922 21.08 16.88 -11.00
CA LYS A 922 22.03 17.83 -11.59
C LYS A 922 22.16 17.65 -13.11
N GLY A 923 21.24 16.88 -13.73
CA GLY A 923 21.25 16.64 -15.19
C GLY A 923 22.17 15.52 -15.67
N GLN A 924 22.89 14.83 -14.78
CA GLN A 924 23.75 13.69 -15.14
C GLN A 924 22.91 12.44 -15.40
N ARG A 925 22.22 12.44 -16.51
CA ARG A 925 21.36 11.36 -17.02
C ARG A 925 21.26 11.45 -18.53
N ALA A 926 20.85 10.36 -19.16
CA ALA A 926 20.59 10.32 -20.58
C ALA A 926 19.20 9.74 -20.87
N THR A 927 18.50 10.31 -21.85
CA THR A 927 17.21 9.78 -22.32
C THR A 927 17.16 9.78 -23.83
N TYR A 928 16.42 8.83 -24.41
CA TYR A 928 16.04 8.85 -25.81
C TYR A 928 14.67 8.17 -25.98
N GLU A 929 13.87 8.72 -26.90
CA GLU A 929 12.52 8.23 -27.19
C GLU A 929 12.56 7.16 -28.28
N LEU A 930 11.81 6.09 -28.08
CA LEU A 930 11.40 5.12 -29.09
C LEU A 930 9.97 5.46 -29.49
N ALA A 931 9.71 5.68 -30.78
CA ALA A 931 8.38 6.02 -31.29
C ALA A 931 8.04 5.13 -32.49
N TRP A 932 7.03 4.28 -32.31
CA TRP A 932 6.48 3.43 -33.36
C TRP A 932 5.34 4.14 -34.08
N ASN A 933 5.41 4.19 -35.43
CA ASN A 933 4.30 4.57 -36.28
C ASN A 933 3.72 3.32 -36.91
N ASP A 934 2.55 2.93 -36.47
CA ASP A 934 1.93 1.65 -36.84
C ASP A 934 1.55 1.60 -38.32
N LYS A 935 0.95 2.67 -38.86
CA LYS A 935 0.55 2.78 -40.27
C LYS A 935 1.74 2.73 -41.22
N ALA A 936 2.84 3.32 -40.82
CA ALA A 936 4.07 3.35 -41.64
C ALA A 936 4.97 2.12 -41.43
N GLY A 937 4.72 1.30 -40.43
CA GLY A 937 5.55 0.16 -40.03
C GLY A 937 6.99 0.58 -39.66
N THR A 938 7.15 1.78 -39.07
CA THR A 938 8.48 2.34 -38.78
C THR A 938 8.69 2.66 -37.31
N LEU A 939 9.89 2.32 -36.82
CA LEU A 939 10.37 2.76 -35.52
C LEU A 939 11.32 3.93 -35.68
N ARG A 940 11.00 5.06 -35.06
CA ARG A 940 11.91 6.18 -34.88
C ARG A 940 12.60 6.08 -33.52
N ILE A 941 13.94 6.13 -33.51
CA ILE A 941 14.75 6.28 -32.31
C ILE A 941 15.21 7.72 -32.28
N GLY A 942 14.79 8.48 -31.27
CA GLY A 942 15.10 9.91 -31.11
C GLY A 942 16.59 10.15 -30.83
N GLY A 943 17.04 11.39 -30.96
CA GLY A 943 18.37 11.78 -30.51
C GLY A 943 18.51 11.67 -28.98
N ARG A 944 19.66 11.17 -28.51
CA ARG A 944 19.98 11.10 -27.09
C ARG A 944 20.06 12.50 -26.48
N ARG A 945 19.43 12.72 -25.34
CA ARG A 945 19.46 13.97 -24.57
C ARG A 945 20.18 13.72 -23.26
N GLY A 946 21.18 14.58 -22.95
CA GLY A 946 21.97 14.48 -21.72
C GLY A 946 23.11 13.46 -21.81
N SER A 947 23.89 13.39 -20.73
CA SER A 947 25.03 12.49 -20.58
C SER A 947 25.38 12.34 -19.09
N PHE A 948 26.15 11.30 -18.76
CA PHE A 948 26.66 11.06 -17.41
C PHE A 948 27.99 10.29 -17.49
N PRO A 949 28.83 10.32 -16.47
CA PRO A 949 30.05 9.52 -16.39
C PRO A 949 29.75 8.03 -16.50
N GLY A 950 30.51 7.28 -17.32
CA GLY A 950 30.27 5.83 -17.51
C GLY A 950 29.15 5.48 -18.51
N MET A 951 28.50 6.46 -19.14
CA MET A 951 27.43 6.25 -20.10
C MET A 951 27.87 5.35 -21.28
N VAL A 952 27.06 4.36 -21.61
CA VAL A 952 27.24 3.51 -22.79
C VAL A 952 26.95 4.34 -24.06
N ARG A 953 28.00 4.72 -24.78
CA ARG A 953 27.88 5.60 -25.95
C ARG A 953 27.30 4.92 -27.19
N ARG A 954 27.54 3.62 -27.34
CA ARG A 954 27.05 2.80 -28.45
C ARG A 954 26.38 1.55 -27.88
N ARG A 955 25.10 1.37 -28.16
CA ARG A 955 24.32 0.20 -27.69
C ARG A 955 23.70 -0.51 -28.88
N GLN A 956 23.84 -1.81 -28.95
CA GLN A 956 23.08 -2.63 -29.88
C GLN A 956 21.62 -2.71 -29.42
N LEU A 957 20.70 -2.46 -30.34
CA LEU A 957 19.24 -2.62 -30.13
C LEU A 957 18.76 -3.71 -31.10
N ASN A 958 18.23 -4.79 -30.55
CA ASN A 958 17.62 -5.87 -31.29
C ASN A 958 16.11 -5.60 -31.36
N LEU A 959 15.63 -5.16 -32.50
CA LEU A 959 14.24 -4.76 -32.71
C LEU A 959 13.43 -5.99 -33.11
N ALA A 960 12.41 -6.33 -32.36
CA ALA A 960 11.52 -7.47 -32.60
C ALA A 960 10.09 -6.97 -32.79
N LEU A 961 9.56 -7.10 -34.02
CA LEU A 961 8.15 -6.86 -34.31
C LEU A 961 7.37 -8.11 -33.95
N MET A 962 6.52 -8.04 -32.95
CA MET A 962 5.78 -9.17 -32.41
C MET A 962 4.62 -9.53 -33.33
N ARG A 963 4.49 -10.82 -33.67
CA ARG A 963 3.49 -11.39 -34.55
C ARG A 963 3.08 -12.79 -34.09
N ALA A 964 1.89 -13.24 -34.48
CA ALA A 964 1.48 -14.62 -34.26
C ALA A 964 2.53 -15.60 -34.77
N GLY A 965 2.84 -16.62 -33.99
CA GLY A 965 3.88 -17.62 -34.31
C GLY A 965 5.30 -17.24 -33.85
N ASN A 966 5.55 -16.00 -33.40
CA ASN A 966 6.84 -15.57 -32.81
C ASN A 966 6.79 -15.61 -31.29
N ALA A 967 6.11 -16.56 -30.72
CA ALA A 967 5.96 -16.70 -29.28
C ALA A 967 7.31 -17.05 -28.63
N THR A 968 7.75 -16.17 -27.74
CA THR A 968 9.02 -16.38 -27.01
C THR A 968 8.84 -16.28 -25.50
N GLY A 969 7.69 -15.75 -25.03
CA GLY A 969 7.46 -15.49 -23.62
C GLY A 969 8.61 -14.68 -23.01
N ALA A 970 9.22 -15.18 -21.93
CA ALA A 970 10.38 -14.56 -21.29
C ALA A 970 11.72 -14.81 -22.03
N ALA A 971 11.79 -15.76 -22.97
CA ALA A 971 13.01 -15.99 -23.75
C ALA A 971 13.30 -14.83 -24.73
N PRO A 972 14.55 -14.64 -25.18
CA PRO A 972 14.86 -13.61 -26.18
C PRO A 972 14.09 -13.86 -27.49
N ALA A 973 13.47 -12.80 -28.00
CA ALA A 973 12.78 -12.84 -29.31
C ALA A 973 13.77 -12.84 -30.47
N THR A 974 13.39 -13.49 -31.57
CA THR A 974 14.13 -13.33 -32.83
C THR A 974 14.02 -11.91 -33.32
N ALA A 975 15.16 -11.21 -33.44
CA ALA A 975 15.19 -9.83 -33.89
C ALA A 975 14.74 -9.75 -35.37
N THR A 976 13.78 -8.88 -35.67
CA THR A 976 13.43 -8.50 -37.05
C THR A 976 14.59 -7.71 -37.66
N ARG A 977 15.24 -6.87 -36.86
CA ARG A 977 16.39 -6.08 -37.25
C ARG A 977 17.27 -5.72 -36.06
N SER A 978 18.59 -5.71 -36.23
CA SER A 978 19.54 -5.22 -35.22
C SER A 978 20.20 -3.93 -35.71
N VAL A 979 20.36 -2.95 -34.83
CA VAL A 979 20.98 -1.67 -35.10
C VAL A 979 21.91 -1.26 -33.97
N VAL A 980 22.98 -0.53 -34.28
CA VAL A 980 23.85 0.10 -33.29
C VAL A 980 23.45 1.56 -33.12
N TYR A 981 22.83 1.86 -31.98
CA TYR A 981 22.46 3.24 -31.62
C TYR A 981 23.63 3.96 -30.95
N ASN A 982 24.01 5.11 -31.52
CA ASN A 982 25.14 5.92 -31.07
C ASN A 982 24.73 7.32 -30.58
N GLY A 983 23.44 7.53 -30.32
CA GLY A 983 22.88 8.80 -29.86
C GLY A 983 22.32 9.70 -30.97
N ARG A 984 22.52 9.38 -32.23
CA ARG A 984 21.92 10.11 -33.36
C ARG A 984 20.54 9.55 -33.72
N PRO A 985 19.61 10.39 -34.17
CA PRO A 985 18.29 9.91 -34.57
C PRO A 985 18.36 8.87 -35.69
N LEU A 986 17.53 7.85 -35.62
CA LEU A 986 17.40 6.82 -36.66
C LEU A 986 15.91 6.57 -36.91
N THR A 987 15.57 6.25 -38.19
CA THR A 987 14.23 5.74 -38.53
C THR A 987 14.43 4.41 -39.28
N ILE A 988 13.70 3.37 -38.84
CA ILE A 988 13.93 2.00 -39.28
C ILE A 988 12.56 1.41 -39.67
N SER A 989 12.45 0.89 -40.90
CA SER A 989 11.30 0.06 -41.30
C SER A 989 11.48 -1.35 -40.75
N LEU A 990 10.38 -1.90 -40.22
CA LEU A 990 10.27 -3.26 -39.67
C LEU A 990 9.22 -4.10 -40.43
N THR A 991 8.62 -3.55 -41.45
CA THR A 991 7.65 -4.20 -42.35
C THR A 991 8.28 -4.58 -43.65
#